data_3dcaa1bf17d585021b91416758d262f3
#
_entry.id   3dcaa1bf17d585021b91416758d262f3
#
_cell.length_a   1.000
_cell.length_b   1.000
_cell.length_c   1.000
_cell.angle_alpha   90.00
_cell.angle_beta   90.00
_cell.angle_gamma   90.00
#
_symmetry.space_group_name_H-M   'P 1'
#
loop_
_entity.id
_entity.type
_entity.pdbx_description
1 polymer ?
#
loop_
_entity_poly.entity_id
_entity_poly.type
_entity_poly.pdbx_seq_one_letter_code
_entity_poly.pdbx_strand_id
1 'polypeptide(L)'
;MNSKILLILLLVVANLSAYARDINITGTVTDASGGEPLIGVSVIVKGNTRGVITDLDGKYSIVADEQATLQFSYVGCNTRNVDIKGRTTINVELEPSQIALEQVVVVGYGSQKKVNLTGSVASVSIDKDITSRSTPNVSSALSGLIPGLSVNQSTGMAGNNGATLLIRGLGTINNSSPLIVVDDMPDVDINRINMNDIESISVLKDATASSVYGSRAANGVILIKTKNGSKDKPTQISFSGSYGWQEPTKSYDLLSDYATALHLHQLSAATNPGTNGVQQNYKEGTIDQWLALGMIDPMRYPNTDWFDHIMRTGGIQNYNVSATGGNDKANFFASVGYMNQKGLQIKNNYDRFNVRMNFDYLILKQLKTGMRMDGNWSNYSYCQSNGFNGEDNRIGNAVAGIYPYDSATGHYGGPMAYGELPEAFNPLCVYTNSVKKENRQEFNGTAFLEWNAFKGFTARLDYSLRYYNQYYKDAPMPVQSYDFQQDSYKELWYIQPSAGVTDRNNNGYKTLWNFRLNYDHTFSGGHDLRLMAIYSEEYWFNRSNTTARGNRIHPSLSEINSALTTSQTTLGTSSREGLRSFIGRASYNALDRYLAEFNFRVDGSSKFLPGHQYGFFPSGSLGWRISEEPWVKPYVQSWLNNAKIRASYGLLGNNSGVGTYQQREIMEQNNYMFDGAIASGFVYRKMLNNDLTWEKTRVFNLGLDLALFNSRLSAELDYYDRLTTGMLQNSQMSIHLTGAYEAPKANLGNLRNRGVEVNLTWRDRAGDFNYSINANVSYNRMNLERWGEFLDKGYVYLNMPYHFTYYMATLPGLAQTFQDTYDYADQGAKPGDIIRLDTNGDGILDANDKVADLNCLRDAPTTNFALNFKAEWRGIDFAMLWQGSAGRRDFWINKYNTTILPVQTYTPTEDHLSKPWSWENRDGEWERLGGNATNATENEFHLRKMDYFRLKNIQLGYTVPRKITTKFWVQNLRVYFSADNLLTLTAYEGLDPEKPANSGDLYPTTRTYTLGVNISF
;
A
#
# COMPACT_ATOMS: atom_id res chain seq x y z
N MET A 1 50.61 -49.74 47.34
CA MET A 1 50.00 -49.63 46.03
C MET A 1 51.09 -49.25 45.05
N ASN A 2 51.33 -50.10 44.07
CA ASN A 2 52.58 -50.22 43.36
C ASN A 2 52.96 -49.05 42.48
N SER A 3 54.22 -48.57 42.62
CA SER A 3 54.87 -47.56 41.80
C SER A 3 54.85 -47.83 40.27
N LYS A 4 54.51 -49.02 39.86
CA LYS A 4 54.36 -49.48 38.47
C LYS A 4 53.09 -49.01 37.84
N ILE A 5 52.01 -48.79 38.61
CA ILE A 5 50.71 -48.28 38.12
C ILE A 5 50.78 -46.77 37.85
N LEU A 6 51.53 -46.04 38.68
CA LEU A 6 51.80 -44.64 38.51
C LEU A 6 52.60 -44.30 37.25
N LEU A 7 53.58 -45.24 36.93
CA LEU A 7 54.42 -45.12 35.71
C LEU A 7 53.63 -45.40 34.42
N ILE A 8 52.67 -46.35 34.47
CA ILE A 8 51.80 -46.66 33.34
C ILE A 8 50.78 -45.55 33.15
N LEU A 9 50.26 -44.90 34.21
CA LEU A 9 49.40 -43.78 34.10
C LEU A 9 50.11 -42.52 33.55
N LEU A 10 51.37 -42.32 33.93
CA LEU A 10 52.19 -41.22 33.40
C LEU A 10 52.60 -41.46 31.93
N LEU A 11 52.83 -42.72 31.51
CA LEU A 11 53.05 -43.06 30.09
C LEU A 11 51.84 -42.99 29.22
N VAL A 12 50.60 -43.20 29.76
CA VAL A 12 49.34 -43.03 29.04
C VAL A 12 48.99 -41.56 28.93
N VAL A 13 49.26 -40.71 29.93
CA VAL A 13 49.09 -39.29 29.87
C VAL A 13 50.10 -38.59 28.94
N ALA A 14 51.31 -39.12 28.83
CA ALA A 14 52.32 -38.59 27.92
C ALA A 14 52.13 -38.95 26.45
N ASN A 15 51.28 -39.90 26.12
CA ASN A 15 50.87 -40.19 24.72
C ASN A 15 49.60 -39.55 24.26
N LEU A 16 48.92 -38.75 25.10
CA LEU A 16 47.72 -38.01 24.74
C LEU A 16 47.97 -36.52 24.37
N SER A 17 49.24 -36.09 24.35
CA SER A 17 49.62 -34.81 23.78
C SER A 17 49.95 -34.97 22.30
N ALA A 18 48.94 -35.23 21.47
CA ALA A 18 49.03 -34.95 20.06
C ALA A 18 49.12 -33.41 19.91
N TYR A 19 50.35 -32.91 19.76
CA TYR A 19 50.63 -31.52 19.46
C TYR A 19 49.98 -31.24 18.09
N ALA A 20 48.82 -30.60 18.10
CA ALA A 20 48.31 -29.95 16.93
C ALA A 20 49.34 -28.92 16.49
N ARG A 21 49.90 -29.10 15.31
CA ARG A 21 50.95 -28.22 14.77
C ARG A 21 50.26 -27.18 13.91
N ASP A 22 50.21 -25.92 14.39
CA ASP A 22 49.79 -24.80 13.57
C ASP A 22 50.75 -24.62 12.40
N ILE A 23 50.22 -24.69 11.18
CA ILE A 23 50.95 -24.46 9.93
C ILE A 23 50.39 -23.23 9.22
N ASN A 24 51.25 -22.54 8.47
CA ASN A 24 50.79 -21.44 7.61
C ASN A 24 50.34 -22.03 6.27
N ILE A 25 49.05 -21.79 5.94
CA ILE A 25 48.40 -22.23 4.71
C ILE A 25 48.22 -21.03 3.80
N THR A 26 48.70 -21.12 2.58
CA THR A 26 48.53 -20.13 1.54
C THR A 26 47.76 -20.73 0.38
N GLY A 27 47.14 -19.89 -0.46
CA GLY A 27 46.49 -20.37 -1.68
C GLY A 27 45.78 -19.26 -2.41
N THR A 28 45.22 -19.61 -3.53
CA THR A 28 44.40 -18.69 -4.37
C THR A 28 42.99 -19.23 -4.47
N VAL A 29 42.03 -18.35 -4.36
CA VAL A 29 40.62 -18.65 -4.58
C VAL A 29 40.19 -18.06 -5.90
N THR A 30 39.62 -18.89 -6.79
CA THR A 30 39.19 -18.51 -8.14
C THR A 30 37.72 -18.88 -8.35
N ASP A 31 37.09 -18.24 -9.31
CA ASP A 31 35.75 -18.59 -9.78
C ASP A 31 35.82 -19.83 -10.68
N ALA A 32 35.03 -20.85 -10.38
CA ALA A 32 35.00 -22.12 -11.14
C ALA A 32 34.50 -21.92 -12.59
N SER A 33 33.74 -20.86 -12.89
CA SER A 33 33.19 -20.61 -14.24
C SER A 33 34.13 -19.83 -15.16
N GLY A 34 35.07 -19.04 -14.63
CA GLY A 34 35.96 -18.18 -15.41
C GLY A 34 37.45 -18.28 -15.04
N GLY A 35 37.81 -18.97 -13.94
CA GLY A 35 39.20 -19.04 -13.44
C GLY A 35 39.75 -17.71 -12.89
N GLU A 36 38.93 -16.67 -12.81
CA GLU A 36 39.33 -15.36 -12.29
C GLU A 36 39.53 -15.37 -10.77
N PRO A 37 40.53 -14.66 -10.23
CA PRO A 37 40.75 -14.58 -8.80
C PRO A 37 39.59 -13.87 -8.07
N LEU A 38 39.08 -14.50 -7.02
CA LEU A 38 38.00 -13.92 -6.20
C LEU A 38 38.57 -13.12 -5.04
N ILE A 39 38.29 -11.82 -5.06
CA ILE A 39 38.73 -10.83 -4.07
C ILE A 39 37.73 -10.81 -2.90
N GLY A 40 38.22 -10.82 -1.65
CA GLY A 40 37.34 -10.67 -0.48
C GLY A 40 36.60 -11.92 -0.07
N VAL A 41 37.03 -13.10 -0.53
CA VAL A 41 36.52 -14.40 -0.05
C VAL A 41 36.87 -14.55 1.41
N SER A 42 35.90 -14.86 2.25
CA SER A 42 36.12 -15.17 3.66
C SER A 42 36.68 -16.62 3.79
N VAL A 43 37.84 -16.75 4.36
CA VAL A 43 38.50 -18.04 4.64
C VAL A 43 38.60 -18.21 6.15
N ILE A 44 37.80 -19.12 6.72
CA ILE A 44 37.69 -19.31 8.18
C ILE A 44 38.07 -20.72 8.55
N VAL A 45 38.75 -20.91 9.66
CA VAL A 45 38.97 -22.24 10.25
C VAL A 45 37.67 -22.69 10.90
N LYS A 46 37.08 -23.76 10.39
CA LYS A 46 35.77 -24.29 10.83
C LYS A 46 35.79 -24.61 12.32
N GLY A 47 34.85 -23.99 13.06
CA GLY A 47 34.79 -24.17 14.53
C GLY A 47 35.69 -23.23 15.32
N ASN A 48 36.36 -22.24 14.69
CA ASN A 48 37.20 -21.26 15.32
C ASN A 48 36.86 -19.85 14.82
N THR A 49 37.22 -18.81 15.57
CA THR A 49 37.04 -17.41 15.17
C THR A 49 38.16 -16.87 14.27
N ARG A 50 39.18 -17.67 13.98
CA ARG A 50 40.29 -17.28 13.09
C ARG A 50 39.86 -17.32 11.65
N GLY A 51 39.98 -16.19 10.96
CA GLY A 51 39.64 -16.04 9.54
C GLY A 51 40.45 -14.91 8.88
N VAL A 52 40.62 -15.02 7.58
CA VAL A 52 41.24 -14.03 6.70
C VAL A 52 40.37 -13.80 5.48
N ILE A 53 40.63 -12.76 4.73
CA ILE A 53 39.98 -12.50 3.43
C ILE A 53 41.02 -12.50 2.32
N THR A 54 40.63 -12.98 1.13
CA THR A 54 41.50 -12.96 -0.05
C THR A 54 41.83 -11.56 -0.51
N ASP A 55 43.04 -11.34 -1.00
CA ASP A 55 43.53 -10.10 -1.56
C ASP A 55 43.05 -9.84 -3.01
N LEU A 56 43.62 -8.83 -3.69
CA LEU A 56 43.27 -8.45 -5.07
C LEU A 56 43.58 -9.53 -6.11
N ASP A 57 44.50 -10.41 -5.82
CA ASP A 57 44.90 -11.53 -6.67
C ASP A 57 44.20 -12.82 -6.24
N GLY A 58 43.20 -12.75 -5.35
CA GLY A 58 42.49 -13.92 -4.79
C GLY A 58 43.35 -14.73 -3.80
N LYS A 59 44.53 -14.23 -3.38
CA LYS A 59 45.45 -14.96 -2.50
C LYS A 59 45.09 -14.75 -1.03
N TYR A 60 45.32 -15.79 -0.22
CA TYR A 60 45.13 -15.77 1.23
C TYR A 60 46.29 -16.43 1.95
N SER A 61 46.48 -16.07 3.21
CA SER A 61 47.41 -16.72 4.12
C SER A 61 46.79 -16.84 5.50
N ILE A 62 46.65 -18.04 6.03
CA ILE A 62 46.01 -18.31 7.30
C ILE A 62 46.81 -19.34 8.10
N VAL A 63 46.94 -19.11 9.41
CA VAL A 63 47.57 -20.06 10.32
C VAL A 63 46.50 -20.93 10.98
N ALA A 64 46.55 -22.23 10.78
CA ALA A 64 45.61 -23.19 11.31
C ALA A 64 46.24 -24.52 11.63
N ASP A 65 45.59 -25.33 12.46
CA ASP A 65 45.96 -26.69 12.76
C ASP A 65 45.98 -27.55 11.47
N GLU A 66 47.00 -28.39 11.32
CA GLU A 66 47.24 -29.26 10.16
C GLU A 66 46.06 -30.23 9.88
N GLN A 67 45.23 -30.52 10.88
CA GLN A 67 44.05 -31.39 10.76
C GLN A 67 42.72 -30.59 10.65
N ALA A 68 42.77 -29.27 10.72
CA ALA A 68 41.56 -28.43 10.65
C ALA A 68 40.95 -28.42 9.23
N THR A 69 39.72 -27.94 9.14
CA THR A 69 39.00 -27.69 7.89
C THR A 69 38.89 -26.22 7.66
N LEU A 70 39.28 -25.72 6.49
CA LEU A 70 39.02 -24.34 6.04
C LEU A 70 37.67 -24.26 5.36
N GLN A 71 36.93 -23.23 5.72
CA GLN A 71 35.66 -22.88 5.08
C GLN A 71 35.87 -21.61 4.25
N PHE A 72 35.57 -21.72 2.96
CA PHE A 72 35.62 -20.63 1.99
C PHE A 72 34.21 -20.18 1.70
N SER A 73 33.92 -18.89 1.93
CA SER A 73 32.61 -18.32 1.64
C SER A 73 32.75 -16.99 0.94
N TYR A 74 31.96 -16.80 -0.12
CA TYR A 74 31.91 -15.59 -0.90
C TYR A 74 30.47 -15.29 -1.33
N VAL A 75 30.12 -14.01 -1.38
CA VAL A 75 28.77 -13.59 -1.81
C VAL A 75 28.56 -13.98 -3.28
N GLY A 76 27.54 -14.82 -3.52
CA GLY A 76 27.26 -15.32 -4.86
C GLY A 76 27.93 -16.66 -5.20
N CYS A 77 28.67 -17.31 -4.29
CA CYS A 77 29.26 -18.60 -4.49
C CYS A 77 28.85 -19.63 -3.42
N ASN A 78 28.87 -20.88 -3.78
CA ASN A 78 28.66 -21.98 -2.84
C ASN A 78 29.80 -22.04 -1.80
N THR A 79 29.44 -22.12 -0.52
CA THR A 79 30.43 -22.29 0.53
C THR A 79 31.13 -23.62 0.39
N ARG A 80 32.49 -23.64 0.31
CA ARG A 80 33.29 -24.85 0.17
C ARG A 80 34.08 -25.11 1.43
N ASN A 81 34.05 -26.36 1.94
CA ASN A 81 34.86 -26.79 3.06
C ASN A 81 35.97 -27.66 2.52
N VAL A 82 37.22 -27.38 2.95
CA VAL A 82 38.43 -28.11 2.51
C VAL A 82 39.27 -28.48 3.71
N ASP A 83 39.50 -29.77 3.92
CA ASP A 83 40.36 -30.27 4.98
C ASP A 83 41.83 -29.96 4.65
N ILE A 84 42.57 -29.47 5.62
CA ILE A 84 43.99 -29.06 5.47
C ILE A 84 44.86 -30.27 5.23
N LYS A 85 44.76 -31.30 6.08
CA LYS A 85 45.52 -32.56 5.96
C LYS A 85 47.02 -32.36 5.72
N GLY A 86 47.61 -31.40 6.47
CA GLY A 86 49.05 -31.07 6.40
C GLY A 86 49.50 -30.30 5.16
N ARG A 87 48.57 -29.87 4.27
CA ARG A 87 48.92 -29.09 3.07
C ARG A 87 49.20 -27.64 3.43
N THR A 88 50.29 -27.10 2.93
CA THR A 88 50.68 -25.68 3.11
C THR A 88 50.20 -24.80 1.96
N THR A 89 49.77 -25.39 0.85
CA THR A 89 49.15 -24.64 -0.26
C THR A 89 47.82 -25.29 -0.67
N ILE A 90 46.72 -24.52 -0.61
CA ILE A 90 45.38 -24.97 -0.93
C ILE A 90 44.73 -23.96 -1.85
N ASN A 91 44.64 -24.27 -3.14
CA ASN A 91 43.89 -23.49 -4.11
C ASN A 91 42.44 -24.00 -4.16
N VAL A 92 41.49 -23.08 -4.25
CA VAL A 92 40.08 -23.42 -4.18
C VAL A 92 39.32 -22.69 -5.30
N GLU A 93 38.54 -23.43 -6.05
CA GLU A 93 37.59 -22.91 -7.00
C GLU A 93 36.21 -22.85 -6.32
N LEU A 94 35.57 -21.68 -6.31
CA LEU A 94 34.23 -21.52 -5.81
C LEU A 94 33.25 -21.52 -6.97
N GLU A 95 32.27 -22.39 -6.90
CA GLU A 95 31.18 -22.44 -7.84
C GLU A 95 30.18 -21.35 -7.56
N PRO A 96 29.67 -20.65 -8.59
CA PRO A 96 28.55 -19.71 -8.41
C PRO A 96 27.40 -20.39 -7.69
N SER A 97 26.89 -19.77 -6.65
CA SER A 97 25.76 -20.35 -5.93
C SER A 97 24.50 -20.21 -6.78
N GLN A 98 23.67 -21.23 -6.78
CA GLN A 98 22.32 -21.18 -7.37
C GLN A 98 21.40 -20.38 -6.45
N ILE A 99 21.70 -19.09 -6.25
CA ILE A 99 21.06 -18.20 -5.25
C ILE A 99 19.53 -18.22 -5.34
N ALA A 100 18.97 -18.38 -6.53
CA ALA A 100 17.53 -18.41 -6.71
C ALA A 100 16.83 -19.63 -6.06
N LEU A 101 17.52 -20.76 -5.94
CA LEU A 101 16.95 -22.00 -5.41
C LEU A 101 17.14 -22.16 -3.89
N GLU A 102 18.16 -21.54 -3.32
CA GLU A 102 18.44 -21.58 -1.87
C GLU A 102 17.85 -20.42 -1.07
N GLN A 103 17.16 -19.50 -1.73
CA GLN A 103 16.50 -18.37 -1.06
C GLN A 103 15.56 -18.88 0.04
N VAL A 104 15.80 -18.42 1.27
CA VAL A 104 14.91 -18.66 2.40
C VAL A 104 13.81 -17.61 2.41
N VAL A 105 12.57 -18.06 2.45
CA VAL A 105 11.39 -17.22 2.45
C VAL A 105 10.69 -17.34 3.81
N VAL A 106 10.24 -16.21 4.34
CA VAL A 106 9.43 -16.20 5.56
C VAL A 106 8.02 -16.66 5.21
N VAL A 107 7.57 -17.69 5.87
CA VAL A 107 6.21 -18.23 5.80
C VAL A 107 5.65 -18.32 7.20
N GLY A 108 4.34 -18.34 7.35
CA GLY A 108 3.66 -18.26 8.63
C GLY A 108 4.36 -18.93 9.81
N TYR A 109 4.80 -18.16 10.77
CA TYR A 109 5.52 -18.55 11.98
C TYR A 109 6.81 -19.35 11.78
N GLY A 110 7.46 -19.19 10.60
CA GLY A 110 8.71 -19.87 10.30
C GLY A 110 9.35 -19.39 9.00
N SER A 111 10.41 -20.06 8.58
CA SER A 111 11.07 -19.83 7.30
C SER A 111 11.36 -21.15 6.60
N GLN A 112 11.26 -21.16 5.27
CA GLN A 112 11.49 -22.33 4.43
C GLN A 112 12.32 -21.96 3.20
N LYS A 113 13.07 -22.91 2.66
CA LYS A 113 13.72 -22.73 1.36
C LYS A 113 12.65 -22.63 0.28
N LYS A 114 12.79 -21.66 -0.66
CA LYS A 114 11.83 -21.41 -1.74
C LYS A 114 11.53 -22.69 -2.57
N VAL A 115 12.52 -23.52 -2.78
CA VAL A 115 12.35 -24.80 -3.51
C VAL A 115 11.38 -25.77 -2.82
N ASN A 116 11.28 -25.72 -1.49
CA ASN A 116 10.42 -26.61 -0.69
C ASN A 116 9.03 -26.04 -0.42
N LEU A 117 8.74 -24.80 -0.88
CA LEU A 117 7.42 -24.23 -0.74
C LEU A 117 6.44 -24.89 -1.71
N THR A 118 5.28 -25.27 -1.19
CA THR A 118 4.15 -25.83 -1.97
C THR A 118 3.06 -24.81 -2.21
N GLY A 119 3.00 -23.72 -1.41
CA GLY A 119 2.09 -22.60 -1.58
C GLY A 119 2.62 -21.51 -2.50
N SER A 120 1.70 -20.64 -3.00
CA SER A 120 2.04 -19.46 -3.80
C SER A 120 2.52 -18.31 -2.91
N VAL A 121 3.84 -18.12 -2.84
CA VAL A 121 4.50 -17.10 -2.03
C VAL A 121 5.47 -16.31 -2.87
N ALA A 122 5.32 -14.98 -2.89
CA ALA A 122 6.29 -14.07 -3.49
C ALA A 122 7.04 -13.31 -2.40
N SER A 123 8.35 -13.12 -2.56
CA SER A 123 9.19 -12.42 -1.58
C SER A 123 10.09 -11.40 -2.24
N VAL A 124 10.20 -10.23 -1.59
CA VAL A 124 11.05 -9.10 -1.99
C VAL A 124 12.03 -8.81 -0.86
N SER A 125 13.31 -8.65 -1.18
CA SER A 125 14.34 -8.21 -0.24
C SER A 125 14.50 -6.69 -0.33
N ILE A 126 14.35 -6.00 0.80
CA ILE A 126 14.37 -4.54 0.82
C ILE A 126 15.74 -4.00 0.42
N ASP A 127 16.82 -4.51 0.99
CA ASP A 127 18.18 -4.01 0.76
C ASP A 127 18.62 -4.11 -0.71
N LYS A 128 18.07 -5.06 -1.46
CA LYS A 128 18.43 -5.29 -2.87
C LYS A 128 17.44 -4.65 -3.86
N ASP A 129 16.19 -4.50 -3.46
CA ASP A 129 15.11 -4.20 -4.39
C ASP A 129 14.50 -2.80 -4.21
N ILE A 130 14.58 -2.21 -3.01
CA ILE A 130 13.78 -1.02 -2.66
C ILE A 130 14.57 0.11 -1.96
N THR A 131 15.69 -0.16 -1.27
CA THR A 131 16.33 0.80 -0.33
C THR A 131 16.68 2.17 -0.88
N SER A 132 16.74 2.33 -2.18
CA SER A 132 17.09 3.60 -2.81
C SER A 132 15.88 4.38 -3.32
N ARG A 133 14.67 3.83 -3.18
CA ARG A 133 13.45 4.56 -3.51
C ARG A 133 13.09 5.49 -2.37
N SER A 134 12.93 6.76 -2.67
CA SER A 134 12.52 7.77 -1.71
C SER A 134 10.99 7.88 -1.62
N THR A 135 10.30 6.74 -1.57
CA THR A 135 8.88 6.78 -1.31
C THR A 135 8.63 6.93 0.18
N PRO A 136 7.66 7.76 0.60
CA PRO A 136 7.36 7.95 2.03
C PRO A 136 6.77 6.70 2.69
N ASN A 137 6.18 5.79 1.90
CA ASN A 137 5.39 4.66 2.38
C ASN A 137 5.87 3.32 1.83
N VAL A 138 5.90 2.32 2.69
CA VAL A 138 6.24 0.94 2.30
C VAL A 138 5.22 0.36 1.31
N SER A 139 3.91 0.69 1.45
CA SER A 139 2.89 0.21 0.52
C SER A 139 3.16 0.65 -0.92
N SER A 140 3.51 1.93 -1.14
CA SER A 140 3.84 2.47 -2.47
C SER A 140 5.13 1.88 -3.03
N ALA A 141 6.08 1.51 -2.16
CA ALA A 141 7.35 0.90 -2.56
C ALA A 141 7.18 -0.50 -3.17
N LEU A 142 6.10 -1.21 -2.86
CA LEU A 142 5.79 -2.54 -3.40
C LEU A 142 5.26 -2.51 -4.85
N SER A 143 5.00 -1.34 -5.40
CA SER A 143 4.45 -1.13 -6.74
C SER A 143 5.29 -1.87 -7.81
N GLY A 144 4.65 -2.73 -8.60
CA GLY A 144 5.27 -3.45 -9.71
C GLY A 144 6.28 -4.56 -9.36
N LEU A 145 6.54 -4.81 -8.07
CA LEU A 145 7.54 -5.79 -7.65
C LEU A 145 7.00 -7.21 -7.48
N ILE A 146 5.72 -7.38 -7.24
CA ILE A 146 5.10 -8.65 -6.86
C ILE A 146 3.93 -8.95 -7.80
N PRO A 147 3.98 -10.06 -8.57
CA PRO A 147 2.86 -10.46 -9.42
C PRO A 147 1.62 -10.76 -8.58
N GLY A 148 0.44 -10.34 -9.07
CA GLY A 148 -0.83 -10.51 -8.37
C GLY A 148 -1.08 -9.54 -7.21
N LEU A 149 -0.13 -8.66 -6.89
CA LEU A 149 -0.32 -7.53 -5.97
C LEU A 149 -0.62 -6.26 -6.77
N SER A 150 -1.84 -5.78 -6.70
CA SER A 150 -2.23 -4.46 -7.21
C SER A 150 -1.93 -3.40 -6.16
N VAL A 151 -1.20 -2.37 -6.56
CA VAL A 151 -0.79 -1.25 -5.72
C VAL A 151 -1.31 0.02 -6.39
N ASN A 152 -2.30 0.67 -5.79
CA ASN A 152 -2.94 1.86 -6.32
C ASN A 152 -2.68 3.05 -5.39
N GLN A 153 -1.97 4.06 -5.89
CA GLN A 153 -1.67 5.30 -5.18
C GLN A 153 -2.51 6.46 -5.75
N SER A 154 -3.65 6.71 -5.15
CA SER A 154 -4.61 7.71 -5.64
C SER A 154 -4.30 9.16 -5.24
N THR A 155 -3.40 9.42 -4.31
CA THR A 155 -3.08 10.78 -3.82
C THR A 155 -1.61 10.94 -3.47
N GLY A 156 -1.09 12.16 -3.65
CA GLY A 156 0.24 12.59 -3.20
C GLY A 156 0.24 13.32 -1.84
N MET A 157 -0.90 13.42 -1.17
CA MET A 157 -1.09 14.20 0.06
C MET A 157 -0.14 13.76 1.17
N ALA A 158 0.70 14.66 1.66
CA ALA A 158 1.66 14.35 2.71
C ALA A 158 0.97 13.71 3.92
N GLY A 159 1.53 12.60 4.41
CA GLY A 159 0.99 11.82 5.52
C GLY A 159 -0.21 10.93 5.19
N ASN A 160 -0.85 11.07 4.03
CA ASN A 160 -1.99 10.26 3.56
C ASN A 160 -1.79 9.70 2.14
N ASN A 161 -0.55 9.58 1.70
CA ASN A 161 -0.17 9.09 0.37
C ASN A 161 0.18 7.60 0.32
N GLY A 162 -0.35 6.83 1.25
CA GLY A 162 -0.26 5.37 1.23
C GLY A 162 -1.04 4.77 0.07
N ALA A 163 -0.50 3.69 -0.51
CA ALA A 163 -1.19 2.97 -1.57
C ALA A 163 -2.19 1.96 -1.02
N THR A 164 -3.30 1.78 -1.72
CA THR A 164 -4.24 0.68 -1.52
C THR A 164 -3.64 -0.60 -2.10
N LEU A 165 -3.64 -1.66 -1.30
CA LEU A 165 -3.09 -2.96 -1.67
C LEU A 165 -4.21 -3.99 -1.86
N LEU A 166 -4.20 -4.69 -3.00
CA LEU A 166 -5.13 -5.79 -3.28
C LEU A 166 -4.35 -7.00 -3.81
N ILE A 167 -4.59 -8.17 -3.24
CA ILE A 167 -4.01 -9.44 -3.71
C ILE A 167 -5.05 -10.19 -4.52
N ARG A 168 -4.76 -10.41 -5.83
CA ARG A 168 -5.65 -11.13 -6.75
C ARG A 168 -7.05 -10.51 -6.86
N GLY A 169 -7.12 -9.16 -6.84
CA GLY A 169 -8.34 -8.38 -6.96
C GLY A 169 -9.20 -8.34 -5.69
N LEU A 170 -10.45 -7.88 -5.82
CA LEU A 170 -11.39 -7.81 -4.71
C LEU A 170 -11.85 -9.22 -4.31
N GLY A 171 -11.76 -9.55 -3.03
CA GLY A 171 -12.11 -10.86 -2.51
C GLY A 171 -13.52 -10.95 -1.92
N THR A 172 -14.07 -9.82 -1.57
CA THR A 172 -15.40 -9.65 -0.99
C THR A 172 -15.90 -8.24 -1.31
N ILE A 173 -17.18 -8.01 -1.20
CA ILE A 173 -17.78 -6.67 -1.28
C ILE A 173 -17.50 -5.82 -0.02
N ASN A 174 -17.03 -6.44 1.04
CA ASN A 174 -16.65 -5.78 2.29
C ASN A 174 -15.17 -5.30 2.22
N ASN A 175 -14.40 -5.42 3.29
CA ASN A 175 -12.98 -5.07 3.27
C ASN A 175 -12.15 -6.15 2.55
N SER A 176 -11.59 -5.81 1.40
CA SER A 176 -10.71 -6.67 0.58
C SER A 176 -9.21 -6.44 0.82
N SER A 177 -8.83 -5.62 1.78
CA SER A 177 -7.42 -5.37 2.10
C SER A 177 -6.72 -6.63 2.63
N PRO A 178 -5.46 -6.90 2.27
CA PRO A 178 -4.70 -8.00 2.83
C PRO A 178 -4.37 -7.76 4.30
N LEU A 179 -4.17 -8.85 5.04
CA LEU A 179 -3.68 -8.78 6.42
C LEU A 179 -2.19 -8.42 6.42
N ILE A 180 -1.82 -7.36 7.13
CA ILE A 180 -0.42 -6.98 7.34
C ILE A 180 0.06 -7.57 8.66
N VAL A 181 1.19 -8.29 8.62
CA VAL A 181 1.81 -8.90 9.81
C VAL A 181 3.27 -8.47 9.88
N VAL A 182 3.69 -7.91 11.00
CA VAL A 182 5.06 -7.44 11.24
C VAL A 182 5.65 -8.18 12.43
N ASP A 183 6.71 -8.94 12.23
CA ASP A 183 7.37 -9.75 13.28
C ASP A 183 6.36 -10.56 14.13
N ASP A 184 5.47 -11.28 13.47
CA ASP A 184 4.36 -12.08 14.04
C ASP A 184 3.20 -11.26 14.65
N MET A 185 3.25 -9.91 14.67
CA MET A 185 2.17 -9.05 15.13
C MET A 185 1.24 -8.66 13.97
N PRO A 186 -0.05 -9.06 13.96
CA PRO A 186 -1.01 -8.72 12.92
C PRO A 186 -1.62 -7.32 13.10
N ASP A 187 -2.18 -6.78 11.99
CA ASP A 187 -2.88 -5.49 11.89
C ASP A 187 -2.00 -4.26 12.13
N VAL A 188 -0.69 -4.37 11.88
CA VAL A 188 0.22 -3.20 11.93
C VAL A 188 0.04 -2.37 10.65
N ASP A 189 0.04 -1.06 10.78
CA ASP A 189 -0.02 -0.15 9.62
C ASP A 189 1.33 -0.15 8.89
N ILE A 190 1.36 -0.72 7.68
CA ILE A 190 2.55 -0.85 6.85
C ILE A 190 3.24 0.49 6.56
N ASN A 191 2.47 1.60 6.49
CA ASN A 191 2.97 2.92 6.14
C ASN A 191 3.64 3.65 7.30
N ARG A 192 3.58 3.08 8.52
CA ARG A 192 4.23 3.64 9.71
C ARG A 192 5.58 3.02 10.01
N ILE A 193 5.95 1.96 9.29
CA ILE A 193 7.25 1.29 9.44
C ILE A 193 8.31 2.08 8.68
N ASN A 194 9.50 2.21 9.27
CA ASN A 194 10.65 2.73 8.54
C ASN A 194 11.15 1.66 7.57
N MET A 195 11.25 2.00 6.28
CA MET A 195 11.68 1.09 5.24
C MET A 195 13.10 0.52 5.49
N ASN A 196 14.00 1.33 6.07
CA ASN A 196 15.36 0.91 6.40
C ASN A 196 15.44 -0.19 7.47
N ASP A 197 14.35 -0.38 8.25
CA ASP A 197 14.29 -1.39 9.31
C ASP A 197 13.79 -2.75 8.79
N ILE A 198 13.31 -2.82 7.56
CA ILE A 198 12.74 -4.03 6.98
C ILE A 198 13.85 -4.89 6.35
N GLU A 199 13.86 -6.18 6.66
CA GLU A 199 14.73 -7.19 6.04
C GLU A 199 14.09 -7.75 4.75
N SER A 200 12.85 -8.18 4.86
CA SER A 200 12.11 -8.77 3.73
C SER A 200 10.60 -8.63 3.87
N ILE A 201 9.92 -8.65 2.72
CA ILE A 201 8.47 -8.68 2.63
C ILE A 201 8.09 -9.92 1.84
N SER A 202 7.19 -10.74 2.40
CA SER A 202 6.63 -11.92 1.74
C SER A 202 5.12 -11.77 1.58
N VAL A 203 4.60 -12.07 0.40
CA VAL A 203 3.17 -12.01 0.10
C VAL A 203 2.64 -13.42 -0.11
N LEU A 204 1.72 -13.82 0.77
CA LEU A 204 1.05 -15.12 0.76
C LEU A 204 -0.26 -14.98 0.00
N LYS A 205 -0.38 -15.70 -1.12
CA LYS A 205 -1.47 -15.48 -2.10
C LYS A 205 -2.49 -16.61 -2.16
N ASP A 206 -2.18 -17.79 -1.63
CA ASP A 206 -3.07 -18.95 -1.62
C ASP A 206 -3.52 -19.37 -0.21
N ALA A 207 -4.46 -20.31 -0.15
CA ALA A 207 -5.05 -20.73 1.12
C ALA A 207 -4.04 -21.46 2.01
N THR A 208 -3.15 -22.30 1.48
CA THR A 208 -2.20 -23.08 2.29
C THR A 208 -1.18 -22.17 2.95
N ALA A 209 -0.58 -21.25 2.20
CA ALA A 209 0.37 -20.29 2.75
C ALA A 209 -0.30 -19.34 3.77
N SER A 210 -1.54 -18.92 3.52
CA SER A 210 -2.26 -17.93 4.32
C SER A 210 -3.03 -18.51 5.52
N SER A 211 -3.37 -19.82 5.51
CA SER A 211 -4.27 -20.45 6.50
C SER A 211 -3.80 -20.30 7.94
N VAL A 212 -2.51 -20.24 8.18
CA VAL A 212 -1.92 -20.09 9.51
C VAL A 212 -2.29 -18.74 10.14
N TYR A 213 -2.57 -17.72 9.33
CA TYR A 213 -3.02 -16.38 9.77
C TYR A 213 -4.54 -16.25 9.88
N GLY A 214 -5.28 -17.27 9.45
CA GLY A 214 -6.69 -17.51 9.75
C GLY A 214 -7.73 -16.71 9.04
N SER A 215 -8.80 -16.44 9.79
CA SER A 215 -10.02 -15.81 9.30
C SER A 215 -9.88 -14.39 8.74
N ARG A 216 -8.73 -13.77 8.88
CA ARG A 216 -8.43 -12.45 8.30
C ARG A 216 -7.54 -12.54 7.06
N ALA A 217 -7.07 -13.75 6.74
CA ALA A 217 -6.18 -14.01 5.62
C ALA A 217 -6.91 -14.36 4.32
N ALA A 218 -8.24 -14.28 4.29
CA ALA A 218 -9.04 -14.56 3.10
C ALA A 218 -8.67 -13.70 1.89
N ASN A 219 -8.16 -12.47 2.13
CA ASN A 219 -7.68 -11.54 1.10
C ASN A 219 -6.16 -11.59 0.89
N GLY A 220 -5.49 -12.65 1.40
CA GLY A 220 -4.04 -12.79 1.39
C GLY A 220 -3.36 -12.10 2.57
N VAL A 221 -2.05 -12.34 2.71
CA VAL A 221 -1.26 -11.82 3.83
C VAL A 221 0.05 -11.21 3.32
N ILE A 222 0.42 -10.06 3.86
CA ILE A 222 1.73 -9.44 3.66
C ILE A 222 2.51 -9.57 4.95
N LEU A 223 3.56 -10.37 4.92
CA LEU A 223 4.47 -10.61 6.03
C LEU A 223 5.67 -9.69 5.91
N ILE A 224 5.94 -8.93 6.93
CA ILE A 224 7.10 -8.05 7.03
C ILE A 224 7.99 -8.57 8.14
N LYS A 225 9.22 -8.89 7.78
CA LYS A 225 10.26 -9.22 8.72
C LYS A 225 11.21 -8.05 8.85
N THR A 226 11.47 -7.62 10.08
CA THR A 226 12.40 -6.54 10.35
C THR A 226 13.83 -7.07 10.62
N LYS A 227 14.82 -6.20 10.46
CA LYS A 227 16.23 -6.53 10.65
C LYS A 227 16.49 -6.96 12.09
N ASN A 228 17.29 -8.02 12.23
CA ASN A 228 17.78 -8.53 13.49
C ASN A 228 19.29 -8.37 13.58
N GLY A 229 19.83 -8.49 14.78
CA GLY A 229 21.27 -8.57 15.00
C GLY A 229 21.87 -9.81 14.33
N SER A 230 23.11 -9.69 13.88
CA SER A 230 23.87 -10.80 13.33
C SER A 230 24.74 -11.43 14.43
N LYS A 231 24.68 -12.76 14.54
CA LYS A 231 25.61 -13.50 15.43
C LYS A 231 27.05 -13.35 14.91
N ASP A 232 27.98 -13.23 15.84
CA ASP A 232 29.43 -13.25 15.57
C ASP A 232 29.90 -12.15 14.61
N LYS A 233 29.22 -11.01 14.58
CA LYS A 233 29.65 -9.83 13.84
C LYS A 233 29.90 -8.65 14.79
N PRO A 234 30.98 -7.90 14.57
CA PRO A 234 31.22 -6.67 15.32
C PRO A 234 30.05 -5.71 15.09
N THR A 235 29.85 -4.80 16.02
CA THR A 235 28.82 -3.79 15.92
C THR A 235 29.09 -2.91 14.69
N GLN A 236 28.13 -2.83 13.81
CA GLN A 236 28.13 -1.97 12.63
C GLN A 236 27.10 -0.88 12.81
N ILE A 237 27.53 0.38 12.62
CA ILE A 237 26.66 1.54 12.61
C ILE A 237 26.40 1.93 11.16
N SER A 238 25.17 2.21 10.81
CA SER A 238 24.78 2.65 9.47
C SER A 238 23.95 3.93 9.55
N PHE A 239 24.22 4.85 8.64
CA PHE A 239 23.45 6.06 8.41
C PHE A 239 22.89 6.08 7.00
N SER A 240 21.61 6.44 6.88
CA SER A 240 20.96 6.70 5.60
C SER A 240 20.30 8.07 5.66
N GLY A 241 20.61 8.93 4.69
CA GLY A 241 20.00 10.26 4.58
C GLY A 241 19.58 10.54 3.16
N SER A 242 18.39 11.14 2.98
CA SER A 242 17.91 11.56 1.66
C SER A 242 17.07 12.83 1.72
N TYR A 243 17.12 13.58 0.64
CA TYR A 243 16.29 14.74 0.38
C TYR A 243 15.66 14.64 -0.99
N GLY A 244 14.35 14.81 -1.07
CA GLY A 244 13.58 14.76 -2.31
C GLY A 244 12.76 16.03 -2.52
N TRP A 245 12.71 16.50 -3.78
CA TRP A 245 11.80 17.55 -4.25
C TRP A 245 10.58 16.90 -4.86
N GLN A 246 9.41 17.43 -4.56
CA GLN A 246 8.14 16.90 -5.02
C GLN A 246 7.39 17.92 -5.85
N GLU A 247 6.94 17.50 -7.03
CA GLU A 247 6.11 18.27 -7.96
C GLU A 247 4.85 17.47 -8.31
N PRO A 248 3.77 18.12 -8.77
CA PRO A 248 2.62 17.41 -9.30
C PRO A 248 2.99 16.63 -10.57
N THR A 249 2.45 15.42 -10.75
CA THR A 249 2.61 14.67 -12.01
C THR A 249 1.87 15.35 -13.15
N LYS A 250 0.70 15.92 -12.86
CA LYS A 250 -0.17 16.73 -13.74
C LYS A 250 -1.02 17.66 -12.88
N SER A 251 -1.34 18.83 -13.39
CA SER A 251 -2.31 19.81 -12.85
C SER A 251 -3.33 20.16 -13.93
N TYR A 252 -4.43 20.77 -13.54
CA TYR A 252 -5.32 21.44 -14.48
C TYR A 252 -4.81 22.86 -14.74
N ASP A 253 -4.81 23.26 -15.98
CA ASP A 253 -4.46 24.62 -16.40
C ASP A 253 -5.74 25.48 -16.27
N LEU A 254 -5.91 26.10 -15.11
CA LEU A 254 -7.07 26.99 -14.83
C LEU A 254 -6.92 28.31 -15.56
N LEU A 255 -8.01 28.79 -16.11
CA LEU A 255 -8.05 30.07 -16.80
C LEU A 255 -8.00 31.21 -15.78
N SER A 256 -6.83 31.83 -15.64
CA SER A 256 -6.63 32.95 -14.72
C SER A 256 -7.13 34.29 -15.26
N ASP A 257 -7.24 34.46 -16.59
CA ASP A 257 -7.85 35.67 -17.18
C ASP A 257 -9.38 35.71 -16.96
N TYR A 258 -9.77 36.51 -16.00
CA TYR A 258 -11.18 36.58 -15.58
C TYR A 258 -12.11 37.14 -16.66
N ALA A 259 -11.65 38.07 -17.49
CA ALA A 259 -12.46 38.61 -18.59
C ALA A 259 -12.82 37.48 -19.58
N THR A 260 -11.86 36.64 -19.94
CA THR A 260 -12.08 35.48 -20.79
C THR A 260 -12.97 34.45 -20.11
N ALA A 261 -12.79 34.19 -18.81
CA ALA A 261 -13.66 33.30 -18.06
C ALA A 261 -15.13 33.79 -18.05
N LEU A 262 -15.35 35.09 -17.85
CA LEU A 262 -16.68 35.71 -17.91
C LEU A 262 -17.31 35.58 -19.31
N HIS A 263 -16.50 35.73 -20.36
CA HIS A 263 -16.97 35.53 -21.74
C HIS A 263 -17.45 34.10 -21.99
N LEU A 264 -16.73 33.10 -21.52
CA LEU A 264 -17.15 31.69 -21.57
C LEU A 264 -18.44 31.45 -20.81
N HIS A 265 -18.63 32.09 -19.65
CA HIS A 265 -19.86 32.02 -18.90
C HIS A 265 -21.03 32.66 -19.69
N GLN A 266 -20.80 33.81 -20.38
CA GLN A 266 -21.80 34.41 -21.27
C GLN A 266 -22.22 33.46 -22.38
N LEU A 267 -21.26 32.84 -23.06
CA LEU A 267 -21.53 31.89 -24.12
C LEU A 267 -22.33 30.70 -23.61
N SER A 268 -21.97 30.17 -22.44
CA SER A 268 -22.69 29.06 -21.80
C SER A 268 -24.13 29.45 -21.46
N ALA A 269 -24.34 30.66 -20.94
CA ALA A 269 -25.68 31.21 -20.63
C ALA A 269 -26.53 31.45 -21.88
N ALA A 270 -25.93 31.97 -22.94
CA ALA A 270 -26.63 32.28 -24.20
C ALA A 270 -27.13 31.01 -24.92
N THR A 271 -26.42 29.91 -24.82
CA THR A 271 -26.78 28.67 -25.47
C THR A 271 -27.83 27.86 -24.72
N ASN A 272 -28.07 28.18 -23.43
CA ASN A 272 -29.08 27.51 -22.60
C ASN A 272 -29.83 28.49 -21.70
N PRO A 273 -30.61 29.43 -22.26
CA PRO A 273 -31.33 30.44 -21.49
C PRO A 273 -32.44 29.80 -20.66
N GLY A 274 -32.43 30.02 -19.36
CA GLY A 274 -33.55 29.71 -18.45
C GLY A 274 -33.57 28.34 -17.80
N THR A 275 -32.55 27.50 -17.94
CA THR A 275 -32.47 26.21 -17.25
C THR A 275 -31.39 26.22 -16.15
N ASN A 276 -31.85 25.95 -14.91
CA ASN A 276 -30.98 25.59 -13.77
C ASN A 276 -29.83 26.56 -13.42
N GLY A 277 -30.11 27.87 -13.32
CA GLY A 277 -29.17 28.79 -12.70
C GLY A 277 -28.08 29.35 -13.59
N VAL A 278 -28.10 29.11 -14.88
CA VAL A 278 -27.24 29.81 -15.85
C VAL A 278 -27.86 31.20 -16.09
N GLN A 279 -27.80 32.06 -15.10
CA GLN A 279 -28.18 33.45 -15.25
C GLN A 279 -26.91 34.29 -15.33
N GLN A 280 -26.92 35.25 -16.27
CA GLN A 280 -25.87 36.24 -16.35
C GLN A 280 -26.12 37.30 -15.26
N ASN A 281 -25.45 37.20 -14.13
CA ASN A 281 -25.68 38.03 -12.96
C ASN A 281 -24.67 39.16 -12.79
N TYR A 282 -23.73 39.34 -13.75
CA TYR A 282 -22.79 40.46 -13.65
C TYR A 282 -23.24 41.67 -14.49
N LYS A 283 -22.79 42.82 -14.05
CA LYS A 283 -23.20 44.11 -14.66
C LYS A 283 -22.65 44.22 -16.08
N GLU A 284 -23.40 44.90 -16.92
CA GLU A 284 -22.95 45.33 -18.24
C GLU A 284 -21.65 46.14 -18.14
N GLY A 285 -20.68 45.84 -19.02
CA GLY A 285 -19.36 46.49 -19.04
C GLY A 285 -18.32 45.86 -18.08
N THR A 286 -18.68 44.83 -17.31
CA THR A 286 -17.70 44.17 -16.40
C THR A 286 -16.51 43.59 -17.14
N ILE A 287 -16.73 42.91 -18.27
CA ILE A 287 -15.66 42.33 -19.07
C ILE A 287 -14.70 43.41 -19.57
N ASP A 288 -15.26 44.52 -20.11
CA ASP A 288 -14.46 45.65 -20.62
C ASP A 288 -13.62 46.30 -19.50
N GLN A 289 -14.18 46.40 -18.29
CA GLN A 289 -13.44 46.91 -17.14
C GLN A 289 -12.28 46.02 -16.76
N TRP A 290 -12.45 44.69 -16.74
CA TRP A 290 -11.35 43.75 -16.47
C TRP A 290 -10.27 43.79 -17.56
N LEU A 291 -10.65 43.85 -18.82
CA LEU A 291 -9.72 44.04 -19.93
C LEU A 291 -8.92 45.32 -19.80
N ALA A 292 -9.57 46.42 -19.41
CA ALA A 292 -8.92 47.74 -19.30
C ALA A 292 -8.07 47.90 -18.03
N LEU A 293 -8.52 47.37 -16.89
CA LEU A 293 -7.97 47.67 -15.58
C LEU A 293 -7.25 46.51 -14.90
N GLY A 294 -7.41 45.26 -15.35
CA GLY A 294 -6.81 44.08 -14.71
C GLY A 294 -5.31 44.11 -14.60
N MET A 295 -4.60 44.75 -15.55
CA MET A 295 -3.17 44.98 -15.47
C MET A 295 -2.74 46.21 -14.68
N ILE A 296 -3.67 47.17 -14.48
CA ILE A 296 -3.42 48.48 -13.85
C ILE A 296 -3.69 48.42 -12.34
N ASP A 297 -4.78 47.77 -11.96
CA ASP A 297 -5.22 47.65 -10.56
C ASP A 297 -5.61 46.18 -10.25
N PRO A 298 -4.64 45.29 -10.10
CA PRO A 298 -4.91 43.87 -9.90
C PRO A 298 -5.55 43.52 -8.57
N MET A 299 -5.61 44.47 -7.61
CA MET A 299 -6.34 44.30 -6.35
C MET A 299 -7.85 44.43 -6.54
N ARG A 300 -8.28 45.39 -7.36
CA ARG A 300 -9.70 45.63 -7.66
C ARG A 300 -10.21 44.84 -8.85
N TYR A 301 -9.32 44.48 -9.77
CA TYR A 301 -9.62 43.72 -10.98
C TYR A 301 -8.68 42.51 -11.11
N PRO A 302 -8.73 41.55 -10.15
CA PRO A 302 -7.76 40.48 -10.11
C PRO A 302 -7.94 39.46 -11.22
N ASN A 303 -6.82 38.85 -11.60
CA ASN A 303 -6.68 37.71 -12.49
C ASN A 303 -5.89 36.65 -11.74
N THR A 304 -6.57 35.88 -10.89
CA THR A 304 -5.95 35.01 -9.91
C THR A 304 -5.75 33.60 -10.44
N ASP A 305 -4.51 33.13 -10.45
CA ASP A 305 -4.21 31.72 -10.57
C ASP A 305 -4.26 31.05 -9.19
N TRP A 306 -5.32 30.33 -8.93
CA TRP A 306 -5.53 29.69 -7.65
C TRP A 306 -4.58 28.51 -7.37
N PHE A 307 -4.08 27.84 -8.44
CA PHE A 307 -3.08 26.80 -8.25
C PHE A 307 -1.77 27.37 -7.71
N ASP A 308 -1.30 28.47 -8.26
CA ASP A 308 -0.06 29.11 -7.81
C ASP A 308 -0.11 29.60 -6.36
N HIS A 309 -1.29 30.04 -5.91
CA HIS A 309 -1.48 30.48 -4.53
C HIS A 309 -1.56 29.35 -3.51
N ILE A 310 -2.01 28.16 -3.92
CA ILE A 310 -2.33 27.06 -3.02
C ILE A 310 -1.31 25.93 -3.13
N MET A 311 -0.78 25.67 -4.32
CA MET A 311 0.20 24.63 -4.57
C MET A 311 1.63 25.20 -4.48
N ARG A 312 2.56 24.33 -4.14
CA ARG A 312 3.98 24.66 -4.02
C ARG A 312 4.81 23.44 -4.39
N THR A 313 6.08 23.65 -4.65
CA THR A 313 7.05 22.54 -4.66
C THR A 313 7.12 21.93 -3.25
N GLY A 314 6.80 20.66 -3.15
CA GLY A 314 6.88 19.89 -1.89
C GLY A 314 8.31 19.43 -1.62
N GLY A 315 8.50 18.85 -0.43
CA GLY A 315 9.80 18.29 -0.05
C GLY A 315 9.64 17.09 0.88
N ILE A 316 10.54 16.13 0.75
CA ILE A 316 10.61 14.98 1.65
C ILE A 316 12.04 14.77 2.14
N GLN A 317 12.20 14.58 3.44
CA GLN A 317 13.47 14.31 4.09
C GLN A 317 13.36 13.03 4.89
N ASN A 318 14.32 12.12 4.74
CA ASN A 318 14.42 10.91 5.52
C ASN A 318 15.83 10.78 6.08
N TYR A 319 15.93 10.54 7.39
CA TYR A 319 17.18 10.26 8.06
C TYR A 319 17.01 9.03 8.95
N ASN A 320 17.96 8.12 8.86
CA ASN A 320 17.94 6.90 9.67
C ASN A 320 19.35 6.57 10.17
N VAL A 321 19.45 6.28 11.45
CA VAL A 321 20.66 5.73 12.06
C VAL A 321 20.32 4.36 12.62
N SER A 322 21.13 3.37 12.34
CA SER A 322 20.93 2.03 12.89
C SER A 322 22.25 1.44 13.37
N ALA A 323 22.15 0.58 14.38
CA ALA A 323 23.25 -0.20 14.90
C ALA A 323 22.86 -1.68 14.95
N THR A 324 23.69 -2.55 14.41
CA THR A 324 23.48 -3.99 14.42
C THR A 324 24.74 -4.69 14.89
N GLY A 325 24.58 -5.74 15.69
CA GLY A 325 25.72 -6.50 16.18
C GLY A 325 25.29 -7.72 16.97
N GLY A 326 26.28 -8.51 17.41
CA GLY A 326 25.99 -9.64 18.29
C GLY A 326 27.18 -10.55 18.49
N ASN A 327 27.00 -11.47 19.43
CA ASN A 327 27.91 -12.55 19.72
C ASN A 327 27.12 -13.86 19.90
N ASP A 328 27.78 -14.93 20.36
CA ASP A 328 27.17 -16.25 20.56
C ASP A 328 25.94 -16.22 21.49
N LYS A 329 25.88 -15.28 22.45
CA LYS A 329 24.83 -15.23 23.48
C LYS A 329 23.76 -14.17 23.19
N ALA A 330 24.14 -13.05 22.59
CA ALA A 330 23.24 -11.91 22.38
C ALA A 330 23.40 -11.34 20.99
N ASN A 331 22.29 -10.95 20.38
CA ASN A 331 22.32 -10.14 19.16
C ASN A 331 21.26 -9.02 19.27
N PHE A 332 21.54 -7.90 18.61
CA PHE A 332 20.67 -6.75 18.65
C PHE A 332 20.66 -5.99 17.33
N PHE A 333 19.54 -5.37 17.07
CA PHE A 333 19.35 -4.31 16.08
C PHE A 333 18.64 -3.16 16.76
N ALA A 334 19.15 -1.94 16.60
CA ALA A 334 18.50 -0.72 17.08
C ALA A 334 18.52 0.32 15.97
N SER A 335 17.43 1.07 15.81
CA SER A 335 17.35 2.15 14.83
C SER A 335 16.55 3.34 15.35
N VAL A 336 16.91 4.52 14.86
CA VAL A 336 16.19 5.78 15.04
C VAL A 336 16.02 6.42 13.66
N GLY A 337 14.79 6.74 13.30
CA GLY A 337 14.45 7.33 12.02
C GLY A 337 13.62 8.60 12.20
N TYR A 338 13.84 9.57 11.34
CA TYR A 338 13.05 10.79 11.23
C TYR A 338 12.68 11.04 9.79
N MET A 339 11.40 11.33 9.54
CA MET A 339 10.88 11.72 8.24
C MET A 339 10.11 13.03 8.39
N ASN A 340 10.36 13.97 7.47
CA ASN A 340 9.56 15.18 7.31
C ASN A 340 9.11 15.30 5.88
N GLN A 341 7.83 15.54 5.66
CA GLN A 341 7.24 15.77 4.34
C GLN A 341 6.43 17.06 4.35
N LYS A 342 6.83 17.99 3.49
CA LYS A 342 6.04 19.18 3.14
C LYS A 342 5.27 18.86 1.88
N GLY A 343 3.95 18.79 1.97
CA GLY A 343 3.09 18.49 0.82
C GLY A 343 3.11 19.58 -0.25
N LEU A 344 2.56 19.24 -1.42
CA LEU A 344 2.37 20.19 -2.54
C LEU A 344 1.43 21.33 -2.16
N GLN A 345 0.47 21.11 -1.32
CA GLN A 345 -0.46 22.11 -0.85
C GLN A 345 0.08 22.83 0.36
N ILE A 346 -0.16 24.15 0.45
CA ILE A 346 0.18 24.94 1.64
C ILE A 346 -0.47 24.34 2.89
N LYS A 347 0.23 24.43 4.05
CA LYS A 347 -0.22 23.90 5.36
C LYS A 347 -0.40 22.38 5.44
N ASN A 348 -0.25 21.63 4.35
CA ASN A 348 -0.18 20.17 4.41
C ASN A 348 1.25 19.74 4.73
N ASN A 349 1.47 19.25 5.95
CA ASN A 349 2.77 18.79 6.40
C ASN A 349 2.61 17.53 7.25
N TYR A 350 3.62 16.68 7.19
CA TYR A 350 3.69 15.46 7.97
C TYR A 350 5.12 15.23 8.48
N ASP A 351 5.26 14.92 9.74
CA ASP A 351 6.51 14.45 10.32
C ASP A 351 6.30 13.19 11.13
N ARG A 352 7.32 12.31 11.11
CA ARG A 352 7.30 11.05 11.82
C ARG A 352 8.67 10.74 12.39
N PHE A 353 8.68 10.37 13.65
CA PHE A 353 9.81 9.82 14.36
C PHE A 353 9.58 8.35 14.65
N ASN A 354 10.56 7.50 14.33
CA ASN A 354 10.51 6.05 14.56
C ASN A 354 11.66 5.62 15.44
N VAL A 355 11.41 4.71 16.35
CA VAL A 355 12.42 3.98 17.12
C VAL A 355 12.13 2.49 17.03
N ARG A 356 13.16 1.69 16.75
CA ARG A 356 13.05 0.22 16.76
C ARG A 356 14.18 -0.40 17.56
N MET A 357 13.85 -1.47 18.28
CA MET A 357 14.83 -2.28 19.00
C MET A 357 14.42 -3.75 18.92
N ASN A 358 15.28 -4.57 18.33
CA ASN A 358 15.18 -6.02 18.28
C ASN A 358 16.35 -6.60 19.05
N PHE A 359 16.07 -7.49 19.99
CA PHE A 359 17.06 -8.07 20.86
C PHE A 359 16.76 -9.53 21.12
N ASP A 360 17.78 -10.40 21.02
CA ASP A 360 17.71 -11.81 21.35
C ASP A 360 18.82 -12.14 22.35
N TYR A 361 18.53 -12.96 23.35
CA TYR A 361 19.45 -13.39 24.36
C TYR A 361 19.30 -14.88 24.70
N LEU A 362 20.42 -15.60 24.69
CA LEU A 362 20.49 -16.99 25.06
C LEU A 362 20.80 -17.11 26.57
N ILE A 363 19.72 -17.31 27.36
CA ILE A 363 19.83 -17.43 28.82
C ILE A 363 20.60 -18.70 29.19
N LEU A 364 20.22 -19.83 28.57
CA LEU A 364 20.86 -21.14 28.67
C LEU A 364 20.98 -21.70 27.25
N LYS A 365 21.81 -22.72 27.04
CA LYS A 365 21.96 -23.37 25.72
C LYS A 365 20.62 -23.82 25.11
N GLN A 366 19.63 -24.09 25.94
CA GLN A 366 18.28 -24.53 25.54
C GLN A 366 17.22 -23.46 25.69
N LEU A 367 17.50 -22.33 26.36
CA LEU A 367 16.50 -21.31 26.69
C LEU A 367 16.90 -19.97 26.11
N LYS A 368 16.13 -19.48 25.16
CA LYS A 368 16.31 -18.21 24.49
C LYS A 368 15.15 -17.27 24.84
N THR A 369 15.44 -16.00 25.06
CA THR A 369 14.45 -14.92 25.16
C THR A 369 14.73 -13.83 24.15
N GLY A 370 13.76 -12.99 23.88
CA GLY A 370 13.99 -11.80 23.05
C GLY A 370 12.82 -10.86 23.06
N MET A 371 13.06 -9.69 22.48
CA MET A 371 12.09 -8.61 22.38
C MET A 371 12.15 -8.01 20.97
N ARG A 372 10.99 -7.61 20.46
CA ARG A 372 10.80 -6.83 19.24
C ARG A 372 9.96 -5.63 19.61
N MET A 373 10.51 -4.46 19.49
CA MET A 373 9.81 -3.22 19.89
C MET A 373 9.94 -2.18 18.80
N ASP A 374 8.86 -1.52 18.50
CA ASP A 374 8.87 -0.30 17.72
C ASP A 374 7.92 0.73 18.32
N GLY A 375 8.32 1.99 18.21
CA GLY A 375 7.54 3.14 18.55
C GLY A 375 7.54 4.15 17.42
N ASN A 376 6.40 4.75 17.15
CA ASN A 376 6.33 5.86 16.23
C ASN A 376 5.51 7.00 16.83
N TRP A 377 5.95 8.20 16.54
CA TRP A 377 5.25 9.44 16.84
C TRP A 377 5.16 10.25 15.57
N SER A 378 3.93 10.63 15.18
CA SER A 378 3.71 11.43 13.98
C SER A 378 2.81 12.62 14.27
N ASN A 379 3.13 13.74 13.61
CA ASN A 379 2.32 14.94 13.57
C ASN A 379 1.86 15.15 12.12
N TYR A 380 0.61 15.40 11.96
CA TYR A 380 -0.01 15.67 10.69
C TYR A 380 -0.80 16.96 10.75
N SER A 381 -0.57 17.85 9.81
CA SER A 381 -1.37 19.06 9.61
C SER A 381 -1.92 19.10 8.19
N TYR A 382 -3.18 19.39 8.03
CA TYR A 382 -3.86 19.48 6.76
C TYR A 382 -5.04 20.46 6.84
N CYS A 383 -5.47 20.97 5.69
CA CYS A 383 -6.63 21.83 5.65
C CYS A 383 -7.90 21.05 5.95
N GLN A 384 -8.82 21.72 6.60
CA GLN A 384 -10.10 21.13 6.99
C GLN A 384 -11.02 20.85 5.83
N SER A 385 -10.92 21.54 4.74
CA SER A 385 -11.91 21.27 3.72
C SER A 385 -11.84 19.76 3.46
N ASN A 386 -12.94 19.08 3.69
CA ASN A 386 -13.12 17.70 3.28
C ASN A 386 -12.94 17.58 1.76
N GLY A 387 -12.52 18.64 1.17
CA GLY A 387 -12.40 19.08 -0.16
C GLY A 387 -11.40 18.42 -1.05
N PHE A 388 -10.70 17.40 -0.60
CA PHE A 388 -10.01 16.55 -1.53
C PHE A 388 -10.81 15.28 -1.87
N ASN A 389 -11.83 14.95 -1.09
CA ASN A 389 -12.62 13.72 -1.25
C ASN A 389 -14.12 14.04 -1.39
N GLY A 390 -14.54 14.92 -2.27
CA GLY A 390 -15.97 15.11 -2.49
C GLY A 390 -16.40 16.55 -2.72
N GLU A 391 -17.62 16.87 -2.42
CA GLU A 391 -18.41 18.05 -2.79
C GLU A 391 -17.77 19.43 -2.48
N ASP A 392 -16.68 19.49 -1.70
CA ASP A 392 -15.99 20.72 -1.28
C ASP A 392 -14.66 20.99 -1.99
N ASN A 393 -14.55 20.71 -3.27
CA ASN A 393 -13.39 21.08 -4.06
C ASN A 393 -13.30 22.62 -4.21
N ARG A 394 -12.68 23.27 -3.24
CA ARG A 394 -12.69 24.73 -3.09
C ARG A 394 -11.92 25.47 -4.18
N ILE A 395 -10.88 24.87 -4.76
CA ILE A 395 -10.13 25.50 -5.86
C ILE A 395 -11.01 25.62 -7.11
N GLY A 396 -11.75 24.56 -7.43
CA GLY A 396 -12.65 24.61 -8.58
C GLY A 396 -13.91 25.45 -8.37
N ASN A 397 -14.25 25.81 -7.14
CA ASN A 397 -15.34 26.77 -6.85
C ASN A 397 -14.81 28.21 -6.66
N ALA A 398 -13.53 28.43 -6.87
CA ALA A 398 -12.94 29.75 -6.88
C ALA A 398 -13.10 30.39 -8.26
N VAL A 399 -13.23 31.68 -8.33
CA VAL A 399 -13.20 32.44 -9.59
C VAL A 399 -11.94 33.29 -9.65
N ALA A 400 -11.38 33.44 -10.83
CA ALA A 400 -10.17 34.24 -11.02
C ALA A 400 -10.35 35.73 -10.63
N GLY A 401 -11.59 36.21 -10.62
CA GLY A 401 -11.97 37.58 -10.26
C GLY A 401 -11.94 37.91 -8.75
N ILE A 402 -11.45 36.99 -7.88
CA ILE A 402 -11.33 37.25 -6.45
C ILE A 402 -9.84 37.46 -6.10
N TYR A 403 -9.52 38.55 -5.40
CA TYR A 403 -8.16 38.80 -4.90
C TYR A 403 -7.82 37.85 -3.75
N PRO A 404 -6.67 37.22 -3.76
CA PRO A 404 -6.38 36.14 -2.79
C PRO A 404 -6.28 36.64 -1.36
N TYR A 405 -5.36 37.56 -1.10
CA TYR A 405 -5.07 38.04 0.25
C TYR A 405 -4.18 39.28 0.22
N ASP A 406 -4.56 40.31 0.96
CA ASP A 406 -3.72 41.47 1.18
C ASP A 406 -2.95 41.35 2.52
N SER A 407 -1.66 41.26 2.44
CA SER A 407 -0.77 41.13 3.61
C SER A 407 -0.66 42.39 4.44
N ALA A 408 -0.99 43.58 3.88
CA ALA A 408 -0.93 44.84 4.58
C ALA A 408 -2.11 45.04 5.53
N THR A 409 -3.30 44.63 5.08
CA THR A 409 -4.54 44.78 5.86
C THR A 409 -4.99 43.49 6.54
N GLY A 410 -4.50 42.33 6.07
CA GLY A 410 -4.92 41.00 6.53
C GLY A 410 -6.25 40.53 5.95
N HIS A 411 -6.77 41.20 4.90
CA HIS A 411 -8.05 40.89 4.31
C HIS A 411 -7.96 39.79 3.23
N TYR A 412 -8.94 38.89 3.23
CA TYR A 412 -9.17 37.91 2.18
C TYR A 412 -10.27 38.41 1.24
N GLY A 413 -9.95 38.48 -0.06
CA GLY A 413 -10.92 38.92 -1.06
C GLY A 413 -12.12 38.00 -1.13
N GLY A 414 -13.24 38.57 -1.42
CA GLY A 414 -14.54 37.94 -1.64
C GLY A 414 -15.20 38.37 -2.94
N PRO A 415 -16.42 37.87 -3.21
CA PRO A 415 -17.22 38.32 -4.34
C PRO A 415 -17.36 39.83 -4.35
N MET A 416 -17.08 40.42 -5.48
CA MET A 416 -17.14 41.88 -5.62
C MET A 416 -18.54 42.33 -6.11
N ALA A 417 -18.76 43.63 -6.19
CA ALA A 417 -20.08 44.20 -6.52
C ALA A 417 -20.48 44.05 -7.99
N TYR A 418 -19.80 43.19 -8.77
CA TYR A 418 -20.08 43.01 -10.20
C TYR A 418 -21.13 41.96 -10.53
N GLY A 419 -21.67 41.27 -9.54
CA GLY A 419 -22.70 40.27 -9.73
C GLY A 419 -22.21 38.83 -9.63
N GLU A 420 -21.00 38.60 -9.06
CA GLU A 420 -20.63 37.23 -8.66
C GLU A 420 -21.60 36.72 -7.60
N LEU A 421 -21.86 35.41 -7.68
CA LEU A 421 -22.71 34.77 -6.68
C LEU A 421 -22.04 34.83 -5.30
N PRO A 422 -22.82 34.93 -4.23
CA PRO A 422 -22.31 34.92 -2.86
C PRO A 422 -21.50 33.68 -2.53
N GLU A 423 -21.73 32.60 -3.27
CA GLU A 423 -21.04 31.31 -3.09
C GLU A 423 -19.64 31.31 -3.71
N ALA A 424 -19.27 32.29 -4.53
CA ALA A 424 -17.93 32.42 -5.08
C ALA A 424 -16.90 32.48 -3.94
N PHE A 425 -15.92 31.64 -3.99
CA PHE A 425 -15.15 31.25 -2.82
C PHE A 425 -13.66 31.60 -2.96
N ASN A 426 -13.06 32.06 -1.86
CA ASN A 426 -11.61 32.25 -1.75
C ASN A 426 -10.99 31.00 -1.04
N PRO A 427 -10.40 30.08 -1.77
CA PRO A 427 -9.86 28.87 -1.17
C PRO A 427 -8.68 29.15 -0.24
N LEU A 428 -7.84 30.16 -0.54
CA LEU A 428 -6.66 30.48 0.26
C LEU A 428 -7.02 30.76 1.72
N CYS A 429 -8.16 31.42 1.98
CA CYS A 429 -8.59 31.71 3.32
C CYS A 429 -8.83 30.43 4.16
N VAL A 430 -9.47 29.42 3.56
CA VAL A 430 -9.73 28.15 4.25
C VAL A 430 -8.45 27.35 4.41
N TYR A 431 -7.64 27.29 3.37
CA TYR A 431 -6.35 26.56 3.44
C TYR A 431 -5.38 27.13 4.48
N THR A 432 -5.50 28.41 4.78
CA THR A 432 -4.64 29.04 5.80
C THR A 432 -5.24 29.04 7.21
N ASN A 433 -6.56 29.20 7.33
CA ASN A 433 -7.24 29.43 8.61
C ASN A 433 -8.02 28.23 9.16
N SER A 434 -8.15 27.15 8.39
CA SER A 434 -8.85 25.94 8.80
C SER A 434 -7.92 24.72 8.77
N VAL A 435 -6.87 24.79 9.58
CA VAL A 435 -5.83 23.73 9.65
C VAL A 435 -6.15 22.79 10.80
N LYS A 436 -6.40 21.54 10.46
CA LYS A 436 -6.51 20.44 11.42
C LYS A 436 -5.13 19.94 11.80
N LYS A 437 -4.99 19.56 13.07
CA LYS A 437 -3.78 18.96 13.60
C LYS A 437 -4.11 17.60 14.17
N GLU A 438 -3.33 16.61 13.79
CA GLU A 438 -3.39 15.26 14.33
C GLU A 438 -2.02 14.88 14.89
N ASN A 439 -2.00 14.43 16.14
CA ASN A 439 -0.85 13.80 16.75
C ASN A 439 -1.18 12.34 17.01
N ARG A 440 -0.33 11.43 16.55
CA ARG A 440 -0.50 10.01 16.79
C ARG A 440 0.78 9.40 17.35
N GLN A 441 0.57 8.61 18.37
CA GLN A 441 1.58 7.82 19.06
C GLN A 441 1.19 6.35 18.96
N GLU A 442 2.14 5.50 18.60
CA GLU A 442 1.91 4.07 18.51
C GLU A 442 3.14 3.33 19.04
N PHE A 443 2.90 2.32 19.85
CA PHE A 443 3.89 1.41 20.37
C PHE A 443 3.48 -0.03 20.06
N ASN A 444 4.38 -0.81 19.48
CA ASN A 444 4.25 -2.23 19.27
C ASN A 444 5.40 -2.93 19.96
N GLY A 445 5.10 -3.94 20.77
CA GLY A 445 6.11 -4.71 21.47
C GLY A 445 5.73 -6.19 21.52
N THR A 446 6.69 -7.06 21.21
CA THR A 446 6.56 -8.51 21.38
C THR A 446 7.73 -9.01 22.22
N ALA A 447 7.44 -9.67 23.32
CA ALA A 447 8.43 -10.41 24.10
C ALA A 447 8.19 -11.91 23.94
N PHE A 448 9.24 -12.70 23.90
CA PHE A 448 9.13 -14.14 23.77
C PHE A 448 10.10 -14.91 24.64
N LEU A 449 9.68 -16.15 24.97
CA LEU A 449 10.49 -17.16 25.62
C LEU A 449 10.44 -18.44 24.77
N GLU A 450 11.59 -18.96 24.38
CA GLU A 450 11.75 -20.12 23.52
C GLU A 450 12.61 -21.17 24.21
N TRP A 451 12.10 -22.37 24.33
CA TRP A 451 12.73 -23.50 24.97
C TRP A 451 12.94 -24.64 23.96
N ASN A 452 14.22 -24.95 23.68
CA ASN A 452 14.64 -26.06 22.86
C ASN A 452 14.84 -27.28 23.80
N ALA A 453 13.77 -28.01 24.12
CA ALA A 453 13.78 -29.04 25.14
C ALA A 453 14.65 -30.25 24.81
N PHE A 454 14.59 -30.72 23.56
CA PHE A 454 15.41 -31.78 22.98
C PHE A 454 15.55 -31.59 21.47
N LYS A 455 16.39 -32.37 20.82
CA LYS A 455 16.69 -32.25 19.40
C LYS A 455 15.41 -32.29 18.56
N GLY A 456 15.13 -31.21 17.84
CA GLY A 456 14.00 -31.05 16.96
C GLY A 456 12.73 -30.50 17.64
N PHE A 457 12.64 -30.45 18.99
CA PHE A 457 11.47 -29.93 19.68
C PHE A 457 11.72 -28.54 20.26
N THR A 458 10.81 -27.60 19.91
CA THR A 458 10.85 -26.22 20.41
C THR A 458 9.46 -25.82 20.93
N ALA A 459 9.42 -25.31 22.15
CA ALA A 459 8.24 -24.65 22.71
C ALA A 459 8.51 -23.15 22.84
N ARG A 460 7.56 -22.33 22.40
CA ARG A 460 7.71 -20.88 22.44
C ARG A 460 6.42 -20.20 22.90
N LEU A 461 6.57 -19.22 23.77
CA LEU A 461 5.52 -18.35 24.27
C LEU A 461 5.83 -16.92 23.81
N ASP A 462 4.90 -16.30 23.10
CA ASP A 462 4.98 -14.91 22.69
C ASP A 462 3.85 -14.11 23.37
N TYR A 463 4.17 -12.93 23.86
CA TYR A 463 3.22 -11.91 24.29
C TYR A 463 3.47 -10.64 23.52
N SER A 464 2.45 -10.17 22.80
CA SER A 464 2.53 -8.93 22.01
C SER A 464 1.52 -7.91 22.53
N LEU A 465 1.95 -6.66 22.58
CA LEU A 465 1.14 -5.49 22.93
C LEU A 465 1.28 -4.45 21.84
N ARG A 466 0.16 -3.99 21.30
CA ARG A 466 0.07 -2.76 20.50
C ARG A 466 -0.75 -1.77 21.28
N TYR A 467 -0.23 -0.56 21.44
CA TYR A 467 -0.94 0.57 22.04
C TYR A 467 -0.90 1.73 21.06
N TYR A 468 -2.02 2.45 20.91
CA TYR A 468 -2.04 3.69 20.14
C TYR A 468 -2.86 4.75 20.87
N ASN A 469 -2.46 5.99 20.64
CA ASN A 469 -3.17 7.20 21.04
C ASN A 469 -3.14 8.20 19.89
N GLN A 470 -4.31 8.69 19.48
CA GLN A 470 -4.49 9.64 18.40
C GLN A 470 -5.28 10.82 18.92
N TYR A 471 -4.62 11.95 18.99
CA TYR A 471 -5.22 13.22 19.38
C TYR A 471 -5.44 14.08 18.14
N TYR A 472 -6.60 14.64 18.03
CA TYR A 472 -7.06 15.40 16.89
C TYR A 472 -7.64 16.72 17.37
N LYS A 473 -7.17 17.84 16.81
CA LYS A 473 -7.64 19.19 17.11
C LYS A 473 -8.07 19.91 15.86
N ASP A 474 -9.25 20.51 15.92
CA ASP A 474 -9.80 21.36 14.89
C ASP A 474 -10.27 22.66 15.53
N ALA A 475 -9.69 23.78 15.10
CA ALA A 475 -10.00 25.12 15.64
C ALA A 475 -9.86 26.17 14.53
N PRO A 476 -10.80 26.18 13.54
CA PRO A 476 -10.74 27.08 12.40
C PRO A 476 -10.89 28.55 12.83
N MET A 477 -10.10 29.43 12.22
CA MET A 477 -10.17 30.88 12.45
C MET A 477 -11.31 31.48 11.64
N PRO A 478 -12.24 32.22 12.23
CA PRO A 478 -13.27 32.94 11.47
C PRO A 478 -12.66 33.91 10.45
N VAL A 479 -13.21 33.89 9.23
CA VAL A 479 -12.78 34.77 8.14
C VAL A 479 -14.00 35.30 7.41
N GLN A 480 -14.12 36.62 7.40
CA GLN A 480 -15.11 37.32 6.61
C GLN A 480 -14.52 37.76 5.27
N SER A 481 -15.29 37.72 4.22
CA SER A 481 -14.87 38.15 2.89
C SER A 481 -14.84 39.69 2.80
N TYR A 482 -13.87 40.18 1.99
CA TYR A 482 -13.67 41.65 1.81
C TYR A 482 -13.80 42.03 0.34
N ASP A 483 -14.51 43.07 0.07
CA ASP A 483 -14.65 43.63 -1.27
C ASP A 483 -13.65 44.79 -1.43
N PHE A 484 -12.58 44.56 -2.17
CA PHE A 484 -11.55 45.56 -2.45
C PHE A 484 -11.97 46.67 -3.38
N GLN A 485 -13.11 46.55 -4.09
CA GLN A 485 -13.61 47.62 -4.93
C GLN A 485 -14.44 48.61 -4.12
N GLN A 486 -15.20 48.11 -3.14
CA GLN A 486 -16.03 48.94 -2.26
C GLN A 486 -15.35 49.31 -0.95
N ASP A 487 -14.14 48.76 -0.71
CA ASP A 487 -13.35 48.92 0.51
C ASP A 487 -14.16 48.62 1.78
N SER A 488 -14.83 47.44 1.78
CA SER A 488 -15.77 47.07 2.84
C SER A 488 -15.86 45.53 3.01
N TYR A 489 -16.18 45.10 4.24
CA TYR A 489 -16.54 43.72 4.50
C TYR A 489 -17.90 43.38 3.85
N LYS A 490 -17.96 42.16 3.31
CA LYS A 490 -19.23 41.54 2.85
C LYS A 490 -19.91 40.82 4.02
N GLU A 491 -21.22 40.58 3.90
CA GLU A 491 -21.95 39.73 4.85
C GLU A 491 -21.49 38.23 4.78
N LEU A 492 -20.80 37.86 3.73
CA LEU A 492 -20.33 36.50 3.51
C LEU A 492 -19.17 36.16 4.46
N TRP A 493 -19.33 35.09 5.22
CA TRP A 493 -18.28 34.47 6.03
C TRP A 493 -17.81 33.17 5.39
N TYR A 494 -16.53 33.08 5.05
CA TYR A 494 -15.91 31.86 4.61
C TYR A 494 -15.72 30.84 5.74
N ILE A 495 -15.43 31.34 6.94
CA ILE A 495 -15.43 30.58 8.19
C ILE A 495 -16.24 31.40 9.19
N GLN A 496 -17.35 30.86 9.65
CA GLN A 496 -18.31 31.53 10.50
C GLN A 496 -17.71 31.95 11.85
N PRO A 497 -18.15 33.07 12.44
CA PRO A 497 -17.77 33.47 13.81
C PRO A 497 -18.13 32.42 14.85
N SER A 498 -19.18 31.64 14.61
CA SER A 498 -19.60 30.53 15.45
C SER A 498 -18.68 29.32 15.40
N ALA A 499 -17.66 29.33 14.53
CA ALA A 499 -16.68 28.26 14.44
C ALA A 499 -16.02 28.03 15.80
N GLY A 500 -16.11 26.80 16.24
CA GLY A 500 -15.69 26.40 17.58
C GLY A 500 -14.34 25.70 17.63
N VAL A 501 -14.18 24.93 18.68
CA VAL A 501 -13.06 24.01 18.86
C VAL A 501 -13.62 22.60 18.98
N THR A 502 -12.98 21.66 18.29
CA THR A 502 -13.25 20.23 18.40
C THR A 502 -11.98 19.50 18.75
N ASP A 503 -12.01 18.79 19.87
CA ASP A 503 -10.97 17.87 20.30
C ASP A 503 -11.51 16.44 20.22
N ARG A 504 -10.75 15.54 19.58
CA ARG A 504 -11.05 14.11 19.54
C ARG A 504 -9.84 13.32 20.02
N ASN A 505 -10.07 12.39 20.91
CA ASN A 505 -9.06 11.47 21.38
C ASN A 505 -9.52 10.02 21.11
N ASN A 506 -8.78 9.34 20.24
CA ASN A 506 -8.95 7.92 19.94
C ASN A 506 -7.78 7.16 20.56
N ASN A 507 -8.05 6.24 21.48
CA ASN A 507 -7.02 5.39 22.05
C ASN A 507 -7.46 3.94 22.10
N GLY A 508 -6.49 3.06 22.11
CA GLY A 508 -6.78 1.64 22.18
C GLY A 508 -5.53 0.80 22.35
N TYR A 509 -5.78 -0.47 22.63
CA TYR A 509 -4.72 -1.45 22.69
C TYR A 509 -5.19 -2.80 22.15
N LYS A 510 -4.21 -3.58 21.67
CA LYS A 510 -4.36 -4.96 21.26
C LYS A 510 -3.35 -5.80 22.01
N THR A 511 -3.79 -6.91 22.58
CA THR A 511 -2.91 -7.93 23.14
C THR A 511 -3.02 -9.22 22.35
N LEU A 512 -1.91 -9.92 22.20
CA LEU A 512 -1.85 -11.21 21.53
C LEU A 512 -0.97 -12.16 22.34
N TRP A 513 -1.51 -13.31 22.69
CA TRP A 513 -0.80 -14.44 23.25
C TRP A 513 -0.69 -15.54 22.22
N ASN A 514 0.53 -16.05 21.99
CA ASN A 514 0.78 -17.25 21.17
C ASN A 514 1.57 -18.26 21.98
N PHE A 515 1.03 -19.46 22.11
CA PHE A 515 1.78 -20.59 22.59
C PHE A 515 2.00 -21.57 21.44
N ARG A 516 3.27 -21.80 21.08
CA ARG A 516 3.69 -22.53 19.87
C ARG A 516 4.54 -23.72 20.24
N LEU A 517 4.23 -24.87 19.66
CA LEU A 517 5.01 -26.10 19.73
C LEU A 517 5.44 -26.47 18.33
N ASN A 518 6.74 -26.71 18.14
CA ASN A 518 7.30 -27.18 16.87
C ASN A 518 8.06 -28.47 17.11
N TYR A 519 7.97 -29.40 16.15
CA TYR A 519 8.76 -30.61 16.11
C TYR A 519 9.29 -30.84 14.70
N ASP A 520 10.61 -30.77 14.55
CA ASP A 520 11.31 -30.98 13.29
C ASP A 520 12.15 -32.25 13.38
N HIS A 521 11.93 -33.21 12.48
CA HIS A 521 12.67 -34.46 12.45
C HIS A 521 13.03 -34.85 11.02
N THR A 522 14.33 -35.16 10.83
CA THR A 522 14.85 -35.74 9.58
C THR A 522 15.13 -37.21 9.84
N PHE A 523 14.36 -38.06 9.16
CA PHE A 523 14.56 -39.50 9.17
C PHE A 523 15.71 -39.92 8.23
N SER A 524 16.24 -41.12 8.44
CA SER A 524 17.18 -41.71 7.48
C SER A 524 16.49 -41.90 6.12
N GLY A 525 17.24 -41.69 5.02
CA GLY A 525 16.71 -41.86 3.66
C GLY A 525 16.11 -40.58 3.04
N GLY A 526 16.31 -39.38 3.62
CA GLY A 526 15.93 -38.10 3.01
C GLY A 526 14.45 -37.76 3.20
N HIS A 527 13.89 -38.06 4.37
CA HIS A 527 12.52 -37.77 4.76
C HIS A 527 12.51 -36.75 5.89
N ASP A 528 11.95 -35.59 5.67
CA ASP A 528 11.78 -34.51 6.66
C ASP A 528 10.33 -34.35 7.06
N LEU A 529 10.06 -34.38 8.35
CA LEU A 529 8.74 -34.10 8.94
C LEU A 529 8.83 -32.87 9.84
N ARG A 530 7.92 -31.91 9.64
CA ARG A 530 7.77 -30.75 10.51
C ARG A 530 6.32 -30.65 10.96
N LEU A 531 6.14 -30.60 12.28
CA LEU A 531 4.85 -30.44 12.92
C LEU A 531 4.83 -29.12 13.69
N MET A 532 3.70 -28.43 13.67
CA MET A 532 3.49 -27.20 14.42
C MET A 532 2.07 -27.20 15.00
N ALA A 533 1.96 -26.83 16.27
CA ALA A 533 0.70 -26.55 16.92
C ALA A 533 0.76 -25.18 17.60
N ILE A 534 -0.27 -24.36 17.46
CA ILE A 534 -0.35 -23.03 18.09
C ILE A 534 -1.72 -22.87 18.76
N TYR A 535 -1.70 -22.35 19.97
CA TYR A 535 -2.83 -21.70 20.62
C TYR A 535 -2.61 -20.20 20.58
N SER A 536 -3.61 -19.43 20.11
CA SER A 536 -3.55 -17.98 19.98
C SER A 536 -4.78 -17.32 20.56
N GLU A 537 -4.59 -16.23 21.28
CA GLU A 537 -5.68 -15.43 21.83
C GLU A 537 -5.39 -13.95 21.64
N GLU A 538 -6.33 -13.26 20.98
CA GLU A 538 -6.26 -11.85 20.66
C GLU A 538 -7.39 -11.10 21.35
N TYR A 539 -7.09 -9.91 21.85
CA TYR A 539 -8.07 -9.02 22.45
C TYR A 539 -7.80 -7.58 22.00
N TRP A 540 -8.85 -6.86 21.59
CA TRP A 540 -8.83 -5.46 21.20
C TRP A 540 -9.70 -4.64 22.13
N PHE A 541 -9.22 -3.47 22.47
CA PHE A 541 -9.99 -2.42 23.11
C PHE A 541 -9.76 -1.11 22.37
N ASN A 542 -10.84 -0.42 22.02
CA ASN A 542 -10.82 0.89 21.39
C ASN A 542 -11.75 1.83 22.13
N ARG A 543 -11.35 3.10 22.25
CA ARG A 543 -12.15 4.16 22.85
C ARG A 543 -11.99 5.43 22.04
N SER A 544 -13.10 6.11 21.77
CA SER A 544 -13.16 7.41 21.12
C SER A 544 -13.93 8.38 21.98
N ASN A 545 -13.36 9.54 22.25
CA ASN A 545 -13.99 10.67 22.92
C ASN A 545 -13.90 11.88 22.00
N THR A 546 -15.00 12.60 21.81
CA THR A 546 -15.05 13.86 21.07
C THR A 546 -15.72 14.91 21.96
N THR A 547 -15.08 16.07 22.08
CA THR A 547 -15.66 17.25 22.72
C THR A 547 -15.60 18.40 21.74
N ALA A 548 -16.71 19.09 21.55
CA ALA A 548 -16.79 20.26 20.71
C ALA A 548 -17.56 21.38 21.41
N ARG A 549 -17.11 22.60 21.22
CA ARG A 549 -17.83 23.82 21.63
C ARG A 549 -17.74 24.85 20.52
N GLY A 550 -18.85 25.50 20.21
CA GLY A 550 -18.91 26.60 19.27
C GLY A 550 -18.72 27.98 19.96
N ASN A 551 -18.68 29.02 19.13
CA ASN A 551 -18.63 30.42 19.57
C ASN A 551 -17.47 30.72 20.54
N ARG A 552 -16.24 30.74 20.02
CA ARG A 552 -15.05 31.07 20.79
C ARG A 552 -15.08 32.52 21.29
N ILE A 553 -14.60 32.74 22.51
CA ILE A 553 -14.49 34.10 23.09
C ILE A 553 -13.55 34.95 22.27
N HIS A 554 -12.44 34.37 21.77
CA HIS A 554 -11.50 35.03 20.89
C HIS A 554 -10.97 34.06 19.84
N PRO A 555 -10.89 34.45 18.55
CA PRO A 555 -10.51 33.56 17.47
C PRO A 555 -9.14 32.92 17.60
N SER A 556 -8.16 33.60 18.23
CA SER A 556 -6.81 33.05 18.40
C SER A 556 -6.70 31.98 19.49
N LEU A 557 -7.72 31.82 20.34
CA LEU A 557 -7.73 30.81 21.40
C LEU A 557 -8.22 29.49 20.83
N SER A 558 -7.39 28.44 20.92
CA SER A 558 -7.66 27.12 20.35
C SER A 558 -8.00 26.05 21.39
N GLU A 559 -8.17 26.40 22.66
CA GLU A 559 -8.55 25.45 23.69
C GLU A 559 -10.08 25.39 23.87
N ILE A 560 -10.59 24.20 24.24
CA ILE A 560 -12.03 23.95 24.43
C ILE A 560 -12.69 24.98 25.38
N ASN A 561 -11.97 25.40 26.43
CA ASN A 561 -12.47 26.38 27.40
C ASN A 561 -12.57 27.81 26.86
N SER A 562 -12.02 28.09 25.69
CA SER A 562 -12.16 29.37 25.00
C SER A 562 -13.50 29.53 24.28
N ALA A 563 -14.33 28.50 24.26
CA ALA A 563 -15.62 28.48 23.57
C ALA A 563 -16.78 28.36 24.56
N LEU A 564 -17.95 28.87 24.16
CA LEU A 564 -19.12 28.94 25.03
C LEU A 564 -19.72 27.56 25.31
N THR A 565 -20.22 27.37 26.52
CA THR A 565 -20.87 26.13 26.93
C THR A 565 -22.25 25.92 26.32
N THR A 566 -22.87 26.96 25.77
CA THR A 566 -24.22 26.92 25.17
C THR A 566 -24.30 26.01 23.92
N SER A 567 -23.18 25.75 23.26
CA SER A 567 -23.09 24.90 22.06
C SER A 567 -22.14 23.73 22.27
N GLN A 568 -22.18 23.12 23.47
CA GLN A 568 -21.31 22.01 23.82
C GLN A 568 -21.86 20.69 23.30
N THR A 569 -21.00 19.90 22.67
CA THR A 569 -21.26 18.51 22.30
C THR A 569 -20.17 17.62 22.91
N THR A 570 -20.58 16.53 23.54
CA THR A 570 -19.68 15.52 24.07
C THR A 570 -20.16 14.15 23.65
N LEU A 571 -19.29 13.39 22.99
CA LEU A 571 -19.56 12.04 22.52
C LEU A 571 -18.48 11.09 23.03
N GLY A 572 -18.86 9.89 23.45
CA GLY A 572 -17.93 8.88 23.89
C GLY A 572 -18.40 7.48 23.54
N THR A 573 -17.50 6.68 22.94
CA THR A 573 -17.80 5.29 22.61
C THR A 573 -16.61 4.40 22.96
N SER A 574 -16.88 3.13 23.28
CA SER A 574 -15.84 2.13 23.42
C SER A 574 -16.28 0.79 22.83
N SER A 575 -15.32 0.04 22.29
CA SER A 575 -15.59 -1.28 21.74
C SER A 575 -14.52 -2.28 22.17
N ARG A 576 -14.93 -3.55 22.24
CA ARG A 576 -14.08 -4.68 22.60
C ARG A 576 -14.34 -5.83 21.65
N GLU A 577 -13.27 -6.52 21.26
CA GLU A 577 -13.32 -7.65 20.37
C GLU A 577 -12.33 -8.72 20.82
N GLY A 578 -12.66 -9.98 20.63
CA GLY A 578 -11.80 -11.11 20.94
C GLY A 578 -11.81 -12.15 19.84
N LEU A 579 -10.64 -12.76 19.62
CA LEU A 579 -10.44 -13.86 18.69
C LEU A 579 -9.59 -14.93 19.37
N ARG A 580 -10.05 -16.19 19.36
CA ARG A 580 -9.33 -17.36 19.90
C ARG A 580 -9.11 -18.36 18.80
N SER A 581 -7.90 -18.92 18.72
CA SER A 581 -7.54 -19.78 17.59
C SER A 581 -6.73 -20.99 18.01
N PHE A 582 -7.01 -22.13 17.36
CA PHE A 582 -6.21 -23.35 17.41
C PHE A 582 -5.70 -23.65 16.01
N ILE A 583 -4.39 -23.81 15.84
CA ILE A 583 -3.75 -23.94 14.53
C ILE A 583 -2.86 -25.19 14.56
N GLY A 584 -2.93 -25.99 13.51
CA GLY A 584 -2.04 -27.12 13.30
C GLY A 584 -1.46 -27.10 11.89
N ARG A 585 -0.19 -27.48 11.76
CA ARG A 585 0.51 -27.67 10.49
C ARG A 585 1.30 -28.96 10.52
N ALA A 586 1.24 -29.71 9.44
CA ALA A 586 2.13 -30.83 9.15
C ALA A 586 2.72 -30.66 7.77
N SER A 587 4.05 -30.60 7.67
CA SER A 587 4.79 -30.50 6.40
C SER A 587 5.72 -31.69 6.27
N TYR A 588 5.70 -32.35 5.12
CA TYR A 588 6.48 -33.53 4.82
C TYR A 588 7.23 -33.37 3.50
N ASN A 589 8.53 -33.61 3.52
CA ASN A 589 9.38 -33.63 2.35
C ASN A 589 9.97 -35.02 2.21
N ALA A 590 9.71 -35.70 1.10
CA ALA A 590 10.28 -37.00 0.78
C ALA A 590 11.29 -36.86 -0.36
N LEU A 591 12.55 -37.18 -0.07
CA LEU A 591 13.66 -37.30 -1.03
C LEU A 591 13.96 -36.00 -1.80
N ASP A 592 13.56 -34.86 -1.26
CA ASP A 592 13.58 -33.54 -1.94
C ASP A 592 12.81 -33.51 -3.28
N ARG A 593 11.87 -34.44 -3.48
CA ARG A 593 11.05 -34.58 -4.69
C ARG A 593 9.58 -34.39 -4.45
N TYR A 594 9.04 -35.01 -3.40
CA TYR A 594 7.63 -35.00 -3.09
C TYR A 594 7.41 -34.17 -1.84
N LEU A 595 6.64 -33.11 -1.96
CA LEU A 595 6.34 -32.16 -0.91
C LEU A 595 4.84 -32.23 -0.60
N ALA A 596 4.48 -32.32 0.67
CA ALA A 596 3.10 -32.26 1.11
C ALA A 596 2.98 -31.38 2.33
N GLU A 597 1.95 -30.54 2.39
CA GLU A 597 1.62 -29.75 3.55
C GLU A 597 0.12 -29.81 3.83
N PHE A 598 -0.22 -29.98 5.10
CA PHE A 598 -1.59 -29.92 5.59
C PHE A 598 -1.66 -28.93 6.74
N ASN A 599 -2.62 -28.01 6.68
CA ASN A 599 -2.89 -27.05 7.74
C ASN A 599 -4.37 -27.13 8.13
N PHE A 600 -4.65 -26.92 9.38
CA PHE A 600 -6.01 -26.61 9.83
C PHE A 600 -5.99 -25.46 10.83
N ARG A 601 -7.12 -24.75 10.87
CA ARG A 601 -7.34 -23.69 11.86
C ARG A 601 -8.78 -23.67 12.32
N VAL A 602 -8.98 -23.46 13.62
CA VAL A 602 -10.27 -23.24 14.25
C VAL A 602 -10.25 -21.86 14.86
N ASP A 603 -11.08 -20.95 14.36
CA ASP A 603 -11.18 -19.58 14.87
C ASP A 603 -12.53 -19.36 15.55
N GLY A 604 -12.51 -18.81 16.77
CA GLY A 604 -13.68 -18.38 17.54
C GLY A 604 -13.69 -16.86 17.69
N SER A 605 -14.72 -16.19 17.14
CA SER A 605 -14.86 -14.72 17.18
C SER A 605 -15.99 -14.29 18.10
N SER A 606 -15.72 -13.25 18.89
CA SER A 606 -16.73 -12.61 19.75
C SER A 606 -17.82 -11.85 18.99
N LYS A 607 -17.66 -11.67 17.67
CA LYS A 607 -18.64 -10.98 16.81
C LYS A 607 -19.90 -11.80 16.50
N PHE A 608 -19.85 -13.11 16.71
CA PHE A 608 -20.95 -14.04 16.44
C PHE A 608 -21.60 -14.55 17.72
N LEU A 609 -22.85 -14.96 17.62
CA LEU A 609 -23.60 -15.55 18.71
C LEU A 609 -23.03 -16.93 19.13
N PRO A 610 -23.23 -17.36 20.38
CA PRO A 610 -22.92 -18.74 20.80
C PRO A 610 -23.52 -19.77 19.83
N GLY A 611 -22.74 -20.75 19.41
CA GLY A 611 -23.11 -21.74 18.40
C GLY A 611 -22.58 -21.39 16.99
N HIS A 612 -22.39 -20.11 16.65
CA HIS A 612 -21.86 -19.64 15.35
C HIS A 612 -20.47 -19.01 15.47
N GLN A 613 -19.90 -18.97 16.67
CA GLN A 613 -18.60 -18.32 16.94
C GLN A 613 -17.43 -19.00 16.25
N TYR A 614 -17.43 -20.34 16.20
CA TYR A 614 -16.29 -21.12 15.73
C TYR A 614 -16.44 -21.52 14.26
N GLY A 615 -15.39 -21.24 13.48
CA GLY A 615 -15.22 -21.67 12.08
C GLY A 615 -14.03 -22.63 11.96
N PHE A 616 -14.17 -23.69 11.15
CA PHE A 616 -13.10 -24.64 10.84
C PHE A 616 -12.62 -24.42 9.39
N PHE A 617 -11.30 -24.24 9.24
CA PHE A 617 -10.66 -23.84 7.98
C PHE A 617 -9.46 -24.75 7.66
N PRO A 618 -9.69 -25.86 6.96
CA PRO A 618 -8.64 -26.77 6.51
C PRO A 618 -8.03 -26.32 5.21
N SER A 619 -6.73 -26.63 4.98
CA SER A 619 -6.05 -26.44 3.71
C SER A 619 -4.95 -27.49 3.52
N GLY A 620 -4.63 -27.79 2.25
CA GLY A 620 -3.57 -28.70 1.91
C GLY A 620 -2.90 -28.34 0.59
N SER A 621 -1.64 -28.72 0.44
CA SER A 621 -0.89 -28.54 -0.80
C SER A 621 0.07 -29.67 -1.06
N LEU A 622 0.33 -29.91 -2.34
CA LEU A 622 1.24 -30.90 -2.87
C LEU A 622 2.24 -30.24 -3.83
N GLY A 623 3.48 -30.68 -3.78
CA GLY A 623 4.52 -30.24 -4.69
C GLY A 623 5.30 -31.43 -5.22
N TRP A 624 5.60 -31.42 -6.52
CA TRP A 624 6.40 -32.44 -7.18
C TRP A 624 7.53 -31.77 -7.94
N ARG A 625 8.78 -32.05 -7.52
CA ARG A 625 10.00 -31.59 -8.20
C ARG A 625 10.40 -32.63 -9.26
N ILE A 626 9.77 -32.51 -10.44
CA ILE A 626 9.95 -33.45 -11.54
C ILE A 626 11.39 -33.49 -12.08
N SER A 627 12.11 -32.34 -12.01
CA SER A 627 13.53 -32.27 -12.40
C SER A 627 14.46 -33.15 -11.56
N GLU A 628 14.05 -33.47 -10.32
CA GLU A 628 14.88 -34.31 -9.41
C GLU A 628 14.61 -35.81 -9.54
N GLU A 629 13.65 -36.20 -10.41
CA GLU A 629 13.37 -37.61 -10.65
C GLU A 629 14.55 -38.31 -11.33
N PRO A 630 14.96 -39.52 -10.87
CA PRO A 630 16.12 -40.25 -11.41
C PRO A 630 16.03 -40.54 -12.91
N TRP A 631 14.82 -40.67 -13.41
CA TRP A 631 14.53 -40.92 -14.83
C TRP A 631 14.41 -39.63 -15.68
N VAL A 632 14.31 -38.42 -15.07
CA VAL A 632 14.27 -37.12 -15.75
C VAL A 632 15.64 -36.44 -15.67
N LYS A 633 16.22 -36.38 -14.49
CA LYS A 633 17.42 -35.61 -14.15
C LYS A 633 18.59 -35.81 -15.15
N PRO A 634 18.93 -37.04 -15.60
CA PRO A 634 20.05 -37.22 -16.52
C PRO A 634 19.85 -36.53 -17.88
N TYR A 635 18.61 -36.33 -18.32
CA TYR A 635 18.30 -35.75 -19.63
C TYR A 635 18.16 -34.22 -19.60
N VAL A 636 17.87 -33.64 -18.44
CA VAL A 636 17.50 -32.21 -18.35
C VAL A 636 18.49 -31.36 -17.57
N GLN A 637 19.36 -31.93 -16.74
CA GLN A 637 20.22 -31.21 -15.79
C GLN A 637 21.13 -30.15 -16.44
N SER A 638 21.42 -30.23 -17.74
CA SER A 638 22.29 -29.28 -18.45
C SER A 638 21.59 -27.95 -18.74
N TRP A 639 20.26 -27.96 -18.85
CA TRP A 639 19.48 -26.77 -19.21
C TRP A 639 18.31 -26.47 -18.27
N LEU A 640 17.79 -27.47 -17.54
CA LEU A 640 16.68 -27.37 -16.60
C LEU A 640 17.17 -27.68 -15.19
N ASN A 641 17.40 -26.66 -14.38
CA ASN A 641 17.94 -26.78 -13.02
C ASN A 641 16.86 -27.11 -11.99
N ASN A 642 15.62 -26.69 -12.24
CA ASN A 642 14.48 -27.01 -11.40
C ASN A 642 13.19 -26.95 -12.22
N ALA A 643 12.33 -27.94 -12.06
CA ALA A 643 10.95 -27.90 -12.49
C ALA A 643 10.08 -28.49 -11.39
N LYS A 644 9.20 -27.66 -10.85
CA LYS A 644 8.30 -28.04 -9.75
C LYS A 644 6.86 -27.70 -10.13
N ILE A 645 5.99 -28.68 -10.06
CA ILE A 645 4.54 -28.52 -10.14
C ILE A 645 4.01 -28.47 -8.72
N ARG A 646 3.11 -27.55 -8.43
CA ARG A 646 2.46 -27.39 -7.13
C ARG A 646 0.96 -27.17 -7.28
N ALA A 647 0.20 -27.79 -6.39
CA ALA A 647 -1.24 -27.60 -6.29
C ALA A 647 -1.64 -27.37 -4.84
N SER A 648 -2.51 -26.43 -4.61
CA SER A 648 -3.06 -26.17 -3.27
C SER A 648 -4.58 -25.97 -3.32
N TYR A 649 -5.24 -26.39 -2.23
CA TYR A 649 -6.65 -26.20 -2.02
C TYR A 649 -6.93 -25.94 -0.54
N GLY A 650 -7.79 -24.95 -0.25
CA GLY A 650 -8.13 -24.68 1.13
C GLY A 650 -9.34 -23.76 1.31
N LEU A 651 -9.78 -23.69 2.55
CA LEU A 651 -10.88 -22.87 3.00
C LEU A 651 -10.34 -21.84 3.99
N LEU A 652 -10.72 -20.57 3.79
CA LEU A 652 -10.41 -19.46 4.69
C LEU A 652 -11.70 -18.80 5.17
N GLY A 653 -11.71 -18.26 6.38
CA GLY A 653 -12.81 -17.47 6.92
C GLY A 653 -12.60 -15.97 6.71
N ASN A 654 -13.69 -15.19 6.85
CA ASN A 654 -13.63 -13.75 6.96
C ASN A 654 -14.78 -13.26 7.85
N ASN A 655 -14.48 -12.36 8.79
CA ASN A 655 -15.45 -11.70 9.68
C ASN A 655 -15.38 -10.16 9.61
N SER A 656 -14.65 -9.60 8.65
CA SER A 656 -14.44 -8.15 8.52
C SER A 656 -15.74 -7.39 8.22
N GLY A 657 -16.72 -8.05 7.57
CA GLY A 657 -18.01 -7.48 7.28
C GLY A 657 -18.95 -7.37 8.49
N VAL A 658 -18.60 -7.95 9.64
CA VAL A 658 -19.39 -7.90 10.88
C VAL A 658 -18.79 -6.85 11.81
N GLY A 659 -19.61 -5.87 12.20
CA GLY A 659 -19.22 -4.88 13.21
C GLY A 659 -19.21 -5.49 14.62
N THR A 660 -18.52 -4.79 15.52
CA THR A 660 -18.54 -5.15 16.96
C THR A 660 -19.95 -5.01 17.51
N TYR A 661 -20.41 -5.98 18.32
CA TYR A 661 -21.75 -6.02 18.96
C TYR A 661 -22.95 -6.20 18.00
N GLN A 662 -22.74 -6.57 16.72
CA GLN A 662 -23.89 -6.90 15.83
C GLN A 662 -24.70 -8.12 16.28
N GLN A 663 -24.11 -8.94 17.15
CA GLN A 663 -24.78 -10.07 17.80
C GLN A 663 -25.63 -9.68 19.04
N ARG A 664 -25.78 -8.38 19.33
CA ARG A 664 -26.54 -7.86 20.48
C ARG A 664 -27.57 -6.84 20.03
N GLU A 665 -28.68 -6.82 20.69
CA GLU A 665 -29.65 -5.73 20.56
C GLU A 665 -29.05 -4.47 21.19
N ILE A 666 -28.90 -3.44 20.34
CA ILE A 666 -28.37 -2.14 20.76
C ILE A 666 -29.54 -1.18 20.82
N MET A 667 -29.75 -0.58 21.98
CA MET A 667 -30.66 0.52 22.16
C MET A 667 -29.95 1.83 21.88
N GLU A 668 -30.56 2.66 21.05
CA GLU A 668 -30.11 4.04 20.82
C GLU A 668 -31.09 5.03 21.40
N GLN A 669 -30.56 6.14 21.93
CA GLN A 669 -31.38 7.21 22.45
C GLN A 669 -32.12 7.88 21.27
N ASN A 670 -33.42 8.02 21.40
CA ASN A 670 -34.26 8.72 20.45
C ASN A 670 -35.20 9.65 21.22
N ASN A 671 -35.49 10.79 20.63
CA ASN A 671 -36.38 11.77 21.23
C ASN A 671 -37.79 11.61 20.65
N TYR A 672 -38.78 11.56 21.54
CA TYR A 672 -40.17 11.57 21.21
C TYR A 672 -40.82 12.88 21.66
N MET A 673 -41.83 13.31 20.97
CA MET A 673 -42.61 14.46 21.37
C MET A 673 -43.89 14.00 22.06
N PHE A 674 -44.09 14.33 23.34
CA PHE A 674 -45.31 14.11 24.09
C PHE A 674 -45.83 15.46 24.57
N ASP A 675 -47.08 15.78 24.21
CA ASP A 675 -47.77 16.99 24.64
C ASP A 675 -46.95 18.30 24.42
N GLY A 676 -46.27 18.35 23.26
CA GLY A 676 -45.43 19.49 22.89
C GLY A 676 -44.05 19.54 23.56
N ALA A 677 -43.71 18.58 24.44
CA ALA A 677 -42.43 18.48 25.11
C ALA A 677 -41.60 17.32 24.55
N ILE A 678 -40.28 17.54 24.39
CA ILE A 678 -39.32 16.51 23.98
C ILE A 678 -39.04 15.60 25.15
N ALA A 679 -39.38 14.32 25.03
CA ALA A 679 -39.04 13.26 25.97
C ALA A 679 -37.97 12.35 25.34
N SER A 680 -36.89 12.10 26.06
CA SER A 680 -35.86 11.16 25.65
C SER A 680 -36.29 9.73 25.93
N GLY A 681 -36.19 8.89 24.92
CA GLY A 681 -36.49 7.47 24.99
C GLY A 681 -35.37 6.63 24.39
N PHE A 682 -35.60 5.34 24.28
CA PHE A 682 -34.67 4.40 23.63
C PHE A 682 -35.41 3.57 22.59
N VAL A 683 -34.75 3.31 21.48
CA VAL A 683 -35.29 2.53 20.36
C VAL A 683 -34.31 1.46 19.92
N TYR A 684 -34.83 0.29 19.54
CA TYR A 684 -34.03 -0.70 18.83
C TYR A 684 -33.85 -0.30 17.38
N ARG A 685 -32.61 -0.11 16.94
CA ARG A 685 -32.32 0.29 15.56
C ARG A 685 -32.15 -0.86 14.59
N LYS A 686 -31.75 -2.03 15.08
CA LYS A 686 -31.41 -3.19 14.25
C LYS A 686 -32.12 -4.42 14.70
N MET A 687 -32.59 -5.21 13.75
CA MET A 687 -32.97 -6.60 14.02
C MET A 687 -31.74 -7.48 14.12
N LEU A 688 -31.78 -8.47 15.01
CA LEU A 688 -30.74 -9.49 15.06
C LEU A 688 -30.96 -10.56 13.99
N ASN A 689 -29.87 -11.03 13.42
CA ASN A 689 -29.81 -12.27 12.68
C ASN A 689 -29.07 -13.32 13.53
N ASN A 690 -29.79 -14.30 14.02
CA ASN A 690 -29.24 -15.34 14.89
C ASN A 690 -28.35 -16.33 14.16
N ASP A 691 -28.49 -16.44 12.81
CA ASP A 691 -27.76 -17.38 11.95
C ASP A 691 -26.52 -16.75 11.32
N LEU A 692 -26.17 -15.52 11.72
CA LEU A 692 -25.03 -14.81 11.18
C LEU A 692 -23.73 -15.56 11.49
N THR A 693 -22.96 -15.91 10.45
CA THR A 693 -21.73 -16.67 10.56
C THR A 693 -20.63 -16.15 9.61
N TRP A 694 -19.50 -16.83 9.60
CA TRP A 694 -18.33 -16.51 8.81
C TRP A 694 -18.59 -16.48 7.31
N GLU A 695 -18.07 -15.48 6.60
CA GLU A 695 -17.85 -15.60 5.16
C GLU A 695 -16.80 -16.70 4.93
N LYS A 696 -16.97 -17.53 3.89
CA LYS A 696 -16.05 -18.62 3.57
C LYS A 696 -15.47 -18.43 2.18
N THR A 697 -14.13 -18.38 2.10
CA THR A 697 -13.40 -18.24 0.84
C THR A 697 -12.67 -19.55 0.54
N ARG A 698 -13.06 -20.21 -0.54
CA ARG A 698 -12.42 -21.40 -1.10
C ARG A 698 -11.41 -20.96 -2.15
N VAL A 699 -10.17 -21.41 -2.05
CA VAL A 699 -9.10 -21.09 -3.00
C VAL A 699 -8.48 -22.38 -3.52
N PHE A 700 -8.46 -22.53 -4.84
CA PHE A 700 -7.66 -23.52 -5.56
C PHE A 700 -6.53 -22.78 -6.27
N ASN A 701 -5.30 -23.30 -6.24
CA ASN A 701 -4.15 -22.76 -6.95
C ASN A 701 -3.36 -23.90 -7.59
N LEU A 702 -2.97 -23.72 -8.86
CA LEU A 702 -2.07 -24.58 -9.60
C LEU A 702 -0.88 -23.77 -10.07
N GLY A 703 0.34 -24.20 -9.75
CA GLY A 703 1.55 -23.46 -10.06
C GLY A 703 2.63 -24.32 -10.72
N LEU A 704 3.47 -23.67 -11.52
CA LEU A 704 4.64 -24.24 -12.18
C LEU A 704 5.84 -23.31 -11.93
N ASP A 705 6.87 -23.83 -11.28
CA ASP A 705 8.13 -23.11 -11.02
C ASP A 705 9.26 -23.72 -11.82
N LEU A 706 9.91 -22.95 -12.67
CA LEU A 706 11.01 -23.36 -13.54
C LEU A 706 12.29 -22.56 -13.25
N ALA A 707 13.42 -23.25 -13.30
CA ALA A 707 14.74 -22.60 -13.37
C ALA A 707 15.54 -23.24 -14.50
N LEU A 708 15.97 -22.41 -15.45
CA LEU A 708 16.55 -22.81 -16.73
C LEU A 708 17.93 -22.16 -16.92
N PHE A 709 18.78 -22.79 -17.75
CA PHE A 709 20.07 -22.25 -18.19
C PHE A 709 20.98 -21.86 -17.03
N ASN A 710 21.28 -22.83 -16.16
CA ASN A 710 22.05 -22.60 -14.91
C ASN A 710 21.38 -21.53 -14.02
N SER A 711 20.05 -21.61 -13.91
CA SER A 711 19.22 -20.68 -13.15
C SER A 711 19.28 -19.20 -13.60
N ARG A 712 19.76 -18.93 -14.84
CA ARG A 712 19.71 -17.58 -15.42
C ARG A 712 18.29 -17.14 -15.67
N LEU A 713 17.43 -18.04 -16.20
CA LEU A 713 16.00 -17.78 -16.37
C LEU A 713 15.21 -18.51 -15.28
N SER A 714 14.46 -17.78 -14.49
CA SER A 714 13.42 -18.30 -13.62
C SER A 714 12.03 -17.88 -14.11
N ALA A 715 11.10 -18.82 -14.13
CA ALA A 715 9.70 -18.59 -14.50
C ALA A 715 8.79 -19.18 -13.44
N GLU A 716 7.79 -18.42 -13.02
CA GLU A 716 6.74 -18.82 -12.10
C GLU A 716 5.39 -18.53 -12.79
N LEU A 717 4.55 -19.56 -12.91
CA LEU A 717 3.22 -19.46 -13.48
C LEU A 717 2.23 -19.96 -12.44
N ASP A 718 1.16 -19.20 -12.23
CA ASP A 718 0.08 -19.55 -11.31
C ASP A 718 -1.26 -19.38 -12.00
N TYR A 719 -2.15 -20.37 -11.84
CA TYR A 719 -3.57 -20.27 -12.08
C TYR A 719 -4.31 -20.38 -10.75
N TYR A 720 -5.31 -19.54 -10.52
CA TYR A 720 -6.12 -19.61 -9.31
C TYR A 720 -7.62 -19.47 -9.59
N ASP A 721 -8.40 -20.12 -8.74
CA ASP A 721 -9.88 -20.01 -8.65
C ASP A 721 -10.24 -19.78 -7.19
N ARG A 722 -10.76 -18.60 -6.88
CA ARG A 722 -11.16 -18.16 -5.56
C ARG A 722 -12.65 -17.89 -5.56
N LEU A 723 -13.40 -18.57 -4.67
CA LEU A 723 -14.83 -18.38 -4.49
C LEU A 723 -15.13 -18.00 -3.05
N THR A 724 -15.63 -16.80 -2.84
CA THR A 724 -16.17 -16.33 -1.56
C THR A 724 -17.67 -16.57 -1.54
N THR A 725 -18.14 -17.28 -0.51
CA THR A 725 -19.55 -17.64 -0.32
C THR A 725 -20.07 -17.08 0.98
N GLY A 726 -21.36 -16.76 1.00
CA GLY A 726 -22.00 -16.20 2.19
C GLY A 726 -21.45 -14.82 2.55
N MET A 727 -21.18 -13.96 1.54
CA MET A 727 -20.77 -12.58 1.79
C MET A 727 -21.81 -11.86 2.65
N LEU A 728 -21.31 -11.08 3.58
CA LEU A 728 -22.11 -10.35 4.56
C LEU A 728 -22.70 -9.09 3.95
N GLN A 729 -24.00 -9.08 3.80
CA GLN A 729 -24.79 -7.98 3.24
C GLN A 729 -25.94 -7.60 4.17
N ASN A 730 -26.43 -6.37 4.07
CA ASN A 730 -27.70 -6.02 4.67
C ASN A 730 -28.82 -6.77 3.91
N SER A 731 -29.70 -7.45 4.63
CA SER A 731 -30.87 -8.09 4.01
C SER A 731 -31.77 -7.01 3.40
N GLN A 732 -32.47 -7.34 2.32
CA GLN A 732 -33.37 -6.39 1.65
C GLN A 732 -34.81 -6.47 2.20
N MET A 733 -34.96 -6.67 3.51
CA MET A 733 -36.25 -6.66 4.15
C MET A 733 -36.84 -5.24 4.17
N SER A 734 -38.14 -5.15 3.84
CA SER A 734 -38.85 -3.87 3.90
C SER A 734 -38.82 -3.30 5.32
N ILE A 735 -38.49 -2.02 5.46
CA ILE A 735 -38.56 -1.29 6.75
C ILE A 735 -39.95 -1.42 7.39
N HIS A 736 -41.01 -1.48 6.59
CA HIS A 736 -42.38 -1.67 7.07
C HIS A 736 -42.61 -3.04 7.76
N LEU A 737 -41.84 -4.06 7.34
CA LEU A 737 -41.91 -5.39 7.95
C LEU A 737 -41.04 -5.52 9.21
N THR A 738 -39.95 -4.81 9.25
CA THR A 738 -38.97 -4.91 10.34
C THR A 738 -39.27 -3.99 11.51
N GLY A 739 -40.02 -2.90 11.28
CA GLY A 739 -40.20 -1.85 12.27
C GLY A 739 -38.91 -1.22 12.78
N ALA A 740 -37.76 -1.50 12.11
CA ALA A 740 -36.43 -1.05 12.46
C ALA A 740 -35.82 -0.24 11.32
N TYR A 741 -34.97 0.70 11.65
CA TYR A 741 -34.31 1.60 10.68
C TYR A 741 -33.29 0.88 9.79
N GLU A 742 -32.69 -0.21 10.26
CA GLU A 742 -31.68 -0.96 9.51
C GLU A 742 -32.05 -2.44 9.43
N ALA A 743 -32.01 -2.97 8.21
CA ALA A 743 -32.16 -4.39 7.99
C ALA A 743 -30.97 -5.17 8.59
N PRO A 744 -31.19 -6.40 9.11
CA PRO A 744 -30.10 -7.19 9.67
C PRO A 744 -29.12 -7.62 8.58
N LYS A 745 -27.85 -7.81 8.95
CA LYS A 745 -26.86 -8.45 8.06
C LYS A 745 -27.15 -9.94 7.95
N ALA A 746 -26.90 -10.48 6.75
CA ALA A 746 -27.05 -11.89 6.45
C ALA A 746 -25.95 -12.38 5.49
N ASN A 747 -25.73 -13.69 5.46
CA ASN A 747 -24.77 -14.35 4.58
C ASN A 747 -25.42 -14.64 3.22
N LEU A 748 -25.42 -13.69 2.27
CA LEU A 748 -26.27 -13.73 1.09
C LEU A 748 -25.52 -13.86 -0.24
N GLY A 749 -24.38 -13.25 -0.40
CA GLY A 749 -23.71 -13.12 -1.70
C GLY A 749 -22.61 -14.14 -1.97
N ASN A 750 -22.30 -14.40 -3.25
CA ASN A 750 -21.16 -15.18 -3.68
C ASN A 750 -20.38 -14.42 -4.77
N LEU A 751 -19.07 -14.33 -4.61
CA LEU A 751 -18.16 -13.68 -5.54
C LEU A 751 -17.07 -14.66 -5.96
N ARG A 752 -16.88 -14.84 -7.26
CA ARG A 752 -15.84 -15.70 -7.81
C ARG A 752 -14.79 -14.90 -8.54
N ASN A 753 -13.53 -15.19 -8.25
CA ASN A 753 -12.37 -14.50 -8.79
C ASN A 753 -11.39 -15.53 -9.37
N ARG A 754 -11.08 -15.41 -10.67
CA ARG A 754 -10.18 -16.30 -11.41
C ARG A 754 -9.09 -15.49 -12.08
N GLY A 755 -7.90 -16.06 -12.14
CA GLY A 755 -6.82 -15.36 -12.81
C GLY A 755 -5.59 -16.20 -13.07
N VAL A 756 -4.67 -15.57 -13.80
CA VAL A 756 -3.37 -16.11 -14.17
C VAL A 756 -2.29 -15.11 -13.79
N GLU A 757 -1.19 -15.60 -13.23
CA GLU A 757 -0.01 -14.82 -12.90
C GLU A 757 1.21 -15.42 -13.58
N VAL A 758 2.04 -14.58 -14.17
CA VAL A 758 3.32 -14.95 -14.78
C VAL A 758 4.41 -14.04 -14.25
N ASN A 759 5.52 -14.63 -13.81
CA ASN A 759 6.71 -13.92 -13.36
C ASN A 759 7.94 -14.52 -14.03
N LEU A 760 8.65 -13.71 -14.81
CA LEU A 760 9.85 -14.12 -15.53
C LEU A 760 11.03 -13.29 -15.03
N THR A 761 12.12 -13.92 -14.65
CA THR A 761 13.34 -13.23 -14.25
C THR A 761 14.53 -13.79 -14.99
N TRP A 762 15.22 -12.94 -15.75
CA TRP A 762 16.51 -13.23 -16.34
C TRP A 762 17.61 -12.56 -15.52
N ARG A 763 18.67 -13.32 -15.18
CA ARG A 763 19.86 -12.80 -14.52
C ARG A 763 21.08 -13.34 -15.25
N ASP A 764 22.02 -12.43 -15.57
CA ASP A 764 23.25 -12.87 -16.22
C ASP A 764 24.41 -11.89 -15.88
N ARG A 765 25.61 -12.29 -16.25
CA ARG A 765 26.84 -11.52 -16.05
C ARG A 765 27.68 -11.54 -17.33
N ALA A 766 28.17 -10.37 -17.72
CA ALA A 766 29.08 -10.19 -18.83
C ALA A 766 30.35 -9.45 -18.33
N GLY A 767 31.39 -10.22 -17.95
CA GLY A 767 32.56 -9.69 -17.25
C GLY A 767 32.18 -9.04 -15.91
N ASP A 768 32.54 -7.76 -15.72
CA ASP A 768 32.18 -6.98 -14.51
C ASP A 768 30.73 -6.46 -14.51
N PHE A 769 29.99 -6.65 -15.63
CA PHE A 769 28.63 -6.15 -15.79
C PHE A 769 27.61 -7.21 -15.39
N ASN A 770 26.94 -7.01 -14.23
CA ASN A 770 25.85 -7.84 -13.76
C ASN A 770 24.53 -7.18 -14.13
N TYR A 771 23.57 -7.93 -14.69
CA TYR A 771 22.26 -7.40 -15.00
C TYR A 771 21.14 -8.37 -14.71
N SER A 772 19.96 -7.83 -14.45
CA SER A 772 18.74 -8.60 -14.30
C SER A 772 17.54 -7.89 -14.91
N ILE A 773 16.66 -8.69 -15.52
CA ILE A 773 15.38 -8.24 -16.07
C ILE A 773 14.30 -9.08 -15.42
N ASN A 774 13.33 -8.42 -14.79
CA ASN A 774 12.14 -9.10 -14.27
C ASN A 774 10.91 -8.52 -14.96
N ALA A 775 10.10 -9.39 -15.54
CA ALA A 775 8.81 -9.04 -16.13
C ALA A 775 7.72 -9.85 -15.43
N ASN A 776 6.67 -9.18 -14.99
CA ASN A 776 5.52 -9.85 -14.42
C ASN A 776 4.22 -9.33 -15.01
N VAL A 777 3.23 -10.21 -15.08
CA VAL A 777 1.88 -9.89 -15.49
C VAL A 777 0.88 -10.71 -14.68
N SER A 778 -0.22 -10.09 -14.33
CA SER A 778 -1.36 -10.74 -13.69
C SER A 778 -2.66 -10.32 -14.36
N TYR A 779 -3.47 -11.29 -14.70
CA TYR A 779 -4.83 -11.11 -15.22
C TYR A 779 -5.82 -11.64 -14.19
N ASN A 780 -6.88 -10.89 -13.96
CA ASN A 780 -7.89 -11.19 -12.96
C ASN A 780 -9.29 -10.86 -13.47
N ARG A 781 -10.24 -11.77 -13.26
CA ARG A 781 -11.66 -11.56 -13.57
C ARG A 781 -12.54 -11.96 -12.39
N MET A 782 -13.39 -11.03 -11.97
CA MET A 782 -14.30 -11.18 -10.84
C MET A 782 -15.73 -11.28 -11.33
N ASN A 783 -16.44 -12.36 -10.99
CA ASN A 783 -17.84 -12.56 -11.35
C ASN A 783 -18.70 -12.69 -10.10
N LEU A 784 -19.83 -12.04 -10.11
CA LEU A 784 -20.84 -12.16 -9.07
C LEU A 784 -21.72 -13.38 -9.39
N GLU A 785 -21.65 -14.44 -8.55
CA GLU A 785 -22.44 -15.65 -8.77
C GLU A 785 -23.81 -15.64 -8.06
N ARG A 786 -23.88 -14.93 -6.94
CA ARG A 786 -25.12 -14.78 -6.15
C ARG A 786 -25.15 -13.43 -5.45
N TRP A 787 -26.32 -12.80 -5.43
CA TRP A 787 -26.57 -11.55 -4.74
C TRP A 787 -27.92 -11.65 -4.04
N GLY A 788 -28.03 -11.50 -2.75
CA GLY A 788 -29.25 -11.41 -1.96
C GLY A 788 -30.45 -12.28 -2.37
N GLU A 789 -31.59 -11.96 -1.83
CA GLU A 789 -32.86 -12.62 -2.15
C GLU A 789 -33.67 -11.88 -3.24
N PHE A 790 -33.44 -10.56 -3.43
CA PHE A 790 -34.18 -9.74 -4.38
C PHE A 790 -33.22 -8.96 -5.28
N LEU A 791 -33.32 -9.16 -6.59
CA LEU A 791 -32.53 -8.50 -7.64
C LEU A 791 -33.20 -7.18 -8.13
N ASP A 792 -33.95 -6.50 -7.30
CA ASP A 792 -34.78 -5.36 -7.69
C ASP A 792 -33.98 -4.03 -7.90
N LYS A 793 -32.69 -4.14 -8.12
CA LYS A 793 -31.92 -2.99 -8.62
C LYS A 793 -31.32 -3.38 -9.95
N GLY A 794 -31.78 -2.77 -11.02
CA GLY A 794 -31.39 -3.00 -12.41
C GLY A 794 -29.91 -2.99 -12.77
N TYR A 795 -29.03 -3.13 -11.79
CA TYR A 795 -27.57 -3.04 -11.93
C TYR A 795 -26.82 -4.28 -11.43
N VAL A 796 -27.50 -5.30 -10.94
CA VAL A 796 -26.85 -6.52 -10.42
C VAL A 796 -27.18 -7.68 -11.34
N TYR A 797 -26.20 -8.06 -12.17
CA TYR A 797 -26.33 -9.19 -13.06
C TYR A 797 -25.55 -10.38 -12.51
N LEU A 798 -26.21 -11.53 -12.36
CA LEU A 798 -25.55 -12.76 -11.91
C LEU A 798 -24.69 -13.36 -13.03
N ASN A 799 -23.59 -14.00 -12.64
CA ASN A 799 -22.58 -14.58 -13.52
C ASN A 799 -21.89 -13.58 -14.46
N MET A 800 -22.03 -12.29 -14.19
CA MET A 800 -21.37 -11.20 -14.88
C MET A 800 -20.20 -10.66 -14.06
N PRO A 801 -19.26 -9.94 -14.67
CA PRO A 801 -18.19 -9.29 -13.92
C PRO A 801 -18.75 -8.35 -12.85
N TYR A 802 -18.21 -8.45 -11.64
CA TYR A 802 -18.60 -7.56 -10.55
C TYR A 802 -18.05 -6.15 -10.82
N HIS A 803 -18.89 -5.11 -10.65
CA HIS A 803 -18.58 -3.71 -10.98
C HIS A 803 -18.13 -3.50 -12.43
N PHE A 804 -18.80 -4.18 -13.37
CA PHE A 804 -18.64 -3.85 -14.78
C PHE A 804 -19.12 -2.40 -15.06
N THR A 805 -18.63 -1.81 -16.15
CA THR A 805 -19.02 -0.46 -16.55
C THR A 805 -20.41 -0.49 -17.17
N TYR A 806 -21.32 0.35 -16.64
CA TYR A 806 -22.73 0.42 -17.05
C TYR A 806 -23.08 1.86 -17.33
N TYR A 807 -23.55 2.14 -18.55
CA TYR A 807 -23.70 3.51 -19.04
C TYR A 807 -24.83 3.66 -20.03
N MET A 808 -25.33 4.91 -20.19
CA MET A 808 -26.26 5.28 -21.23
C MET A 808 -25.57 5.22 -22.61
N ALA A 809 -26.07 4.42 -23.53
CA ALA A 809 -25.57 4.36 -24.90
C ALA A 809 -25.80 5.72 -25.60
N THR A 810 -24.85 6.14 -26.43
CA THR A 810 -24.91 7.38 -27.20
C THR A 810 -24.54 7.12 -28.66
N LEU A 811 -24.97 8.04 -29.54
CA LEU A 811 -24.43 8.07 -30.89
C LEU A 811 -22.93 8.42 -30.83
N PRO A 812 -22.11 7.90 -31.74
CA PRO A 812 -20.72 8.30 -31.88
C PRO A 812 -20.62 9.80 -32.23
N GLY A 813 -19.88 10.55 -31.40
CA GLY A 813 -19.68 11.99 -31.58
C GLY A 813 -20.83 12.86 -31.05
N LEU A 814 -20.88 14.10 -31.55
CA LEU A 814 -21.82 15.13 -31.14
C LEU A 814 -22.83 15.44 -32.28
N ALA A 815 -24.03 15.85 -31.95
CA ALA A 815 -25.01 16.29 -32.92
C ALA A 815 -24.45 17.48 -33.76
N GLN A 816 -24.46 17.40 -35.05
CA GLN A 816 -23.92 18.44 -35.94
C GLN A 816 -25.00 19.37 -36.46
N THR A 817 -26.24 18.89 -36.52
CA THR A 817 -27.40 19.61 -37.09
C THR A 817 -28.65 19.39 -36.24
N PHE A 818 -29.65 20.23 -36.41
CA PHE A 818 -30.97 19.99 -35.79
C PHE A 818 -31.64 18.73 -36.31
N GLN A 819 -31.34 18.29 -37.55
CA GLN A 819 -31.91 17.05 -38.07
C GLN A 819 -31.40 15.82 -37.27
N ASP A 820 -30.10 15.83 -36.85
CA ASP A 820 -29.56 14.75 -36.04
C ASP A 820 -30.28 14.57 -34.71
N THR A 821 -30.88 15.62 -34.18
CA THR A 821 -31.61 15.60 -32.90
C THR A 821 -33.10 15.24 -33.06
N TYR A 822 -33.67 15.39 -34.26
CA TYR A 822 -35.08 15.09 -34.52
C TYR A 822 -35.37 13.59 -34.71
N ASP A 823 -34.40 12.85 -35.19
CA ASP A 823 -34.58 11.44 -35.55
C ASP A 823 -34.48 10.49 -34.33
N TYR A 824 -34.23 11.03 -33.13
CA TYR A 824 -34.03 10.25 -31.93
C TYR A 824 -34.97 10.66 -30.79
N ALA A 825 -35.16 9.76 -29.80
CA ALA A 825 -36.00 10.00 -28.63
C ALA A 825 -35.48 11.13 -27.71
N ASP A 826 -34.21 11.54 -27.83
CA ASP A 826 -33.60 12.61 -27.02
C ASP A 826 -33.99 14.01 -27.50
N GLN A 827 -35.29 14.35 -27.35
CA GLN A 827 -35.87 15.59 -27.86
C GLN A 827 -35.33 16.88 -27.23
N GLY A 828 -34.57 16.78 -26.13
CA GLY A 828 -33.90 17.90 -25.46
C GLY A 828 -32.54 18.25 -26.04
N ALA A 829 -31.99 17.41 -26.88
CA ALA A 829 -30.66 17.58 -27.46
C ALA A 829 -30.70 18.68 -28.55
N LYS A 830 -29.58 19.40 -28.67
CA LYS A 830 -29.34 20.45 -29.68
C LYS A 830 -28.03 20.18 -30.38
N PRO A 831 -27.74 20.79 -31.55
CA PRO A 831 -26.41 20.68 -32.14
C PRO A 831 -25.30 20.97 -31.14
N GLY A 832 -24.27 20.11 -31.09
CA GLY A 832 -23.20 20.15 -30.10
C GLY A 832 -23.49 19.39 -28.82
N ASP A 833 -24.69 18.83 -28.63
CA ASP A 833 -25.00 17.92 -27.52
C ASP A 833 -24.74 16.46 -27.89
N ILE A 834 -24.65 15.62 -26.87
CA ILE A 834 -24.62 14.14 -26.98
C ILE A 834 -26.05 13.68 -27.26
N ILE A 835 -26.23 12.70 -28.14
CA ILE A 835 -27.53 12.07 -28.41
C ILE A 835 -27.54 10.71 -27.72
N ARG A 836 -28.43 10.56 -26.74
CA ARG A 836 -28.66 9.30 -26.03
C ARG A 836 -29.57 8.40 -26.83
N LEU A 837 -29.31 7.11 -26.78
CA LEU A 837 -30.07 6.12 -27.54
C LEU A 837 -31.11 5.44 -26.65
N ASP A 838 -32.32 5.36 -27.17
CA ASP A 838 -33.36 4.46 -26.70
C ASP A 838 -33.02 3.04 -27.18
N THR A 839 -32.39 2.26 -26.31
CA THR A 839 -31.87 0.93 -26.68
C THR A 839 -32.91 -0.17 -26.60
N ASN A 840 -34.01 0.05 -25.85
CA ASN A 840 -35.12 -0.87 -25.70
C ASN A 840 -36.29 -0.60 -26.67
N GLY A 841 -36.34 0.61 -27.28
CA GLY A 841 -37.33 1.03 -28.28
C GLY A 841 -38.69 1.40 -27.71
N ASP A 842 -38.76 1.77 -26.43
CA ASP A 842 -40.04 2.15 -25.80
C ASP A 842 -40.37 3.66 -25.91
N GLY A 843 -39.45 4.44 -26.47
CA GLY A 843 -39.59 5.89 -26.67
C GLY A 843 -39.32 6.73 -25.42
N ILE A 844 -38.83 6.13 -24.34
CA ILE A 844 -38.52 6.77 -23.06
C ILE A 844 -37.04 6.56 -22.73
N LEU A 845 -36.29 7.64 -22.60
CA LEU A 845 -34.88 7.56 -22.19
C LEU A 845 -34.75 7.44 -20.65
N ASP A 846 -34.54 6.22 -20.17
CA ASP A 846 -34.41 5.94 -18.75
C ASP A 846 -33.27 4.96 -18.42
N ALA A 847 -33.31 4.40 -17.22
CA ALA A 847 -32.28 3.44 -16.78
C ALA A 847 -32.30 2.12 -17.56
N ASN A 848 -33.39 1.79 -18.27
CA ASN A 848 -33.51 0.56 -19.04
C ASN A 848 -32.71 0.64 -20.36
N ASP A 849 -32.34 1.85 -20.81
CA ASP A 849 -31.51 2.09 -21.99
C ASP A 849 -30.01 1.97 -21.74
N LYS A 850 -29.64 1.73 -20.51
CA LYS A 850 -28.21 1.56 -20.20
C LYS A 850 -27.67 0.23 -20.72
N VAL A 851 -26.47 0.27 -21.26
CA VAL A 851 -25.73 -0.88 -21.75
C VAL A 851 -24.53 -1.20 -20.85
N ALA A 852 -24.08 -2.44 -20.91
CA ALA A 852 -23.01 -2.94 -20.04
C ALA A 852 -21.74 -3.26 -20.85
N ASP A 853 -20.59 -2.73 -20.44
CA ASP A 853 -19.29 -3.20 -20.91
C ASP A 853 -18.76 -4.27 -19.94
N LEU A 854 -18.99 -5.52 -20.28
CA LEU A 854 -18.62 -6.68 -19.45
C LEU A 854 -17.11 -6.97 -19.43
N ASN A 855 -16.33 -6.33 -20.27
CA ASN A 855 -14.89 -6.55 -20.39
C ASN A 855 -14.07 -5.56 -19.54
N CYS A 856 -14.70 -4.52 -19.04
CA CYS A 856 -14.05 -3.47 -18.29
C CYS A 856 -14.65 -3.30 -16.91
N LEU A 857 -13.80 -3.21 -15.92
CA LEU A 857 -14.19 -2.96 -14.53
C LEU A 857 -13.94 -1.49 -14.17
N ARG A 858 -14.88 -0.91 -13.43
CA ARG A 858 -14.77 0.48 -12.96
C ARG A 858 -13.79 0.63 -11.80
N ASP A 859 -13.81 -0.28 -10.83
CA ASP A 859 -13.10 -0.11 -9.55
C ASP A 859 -11.70 -0.68 -9.53
N ALA A 860 -11.38 -1.65 -10.39
CA ALA A 860 -10.08 -2.29 -10.42
C ALA A 860 -9.68 -2.72 -11.84
N PRO A 861 -8.41 -2.56 -12.23
CA PRO A 861 -7.94 -3.05 -13.50
C PRO A 861 -8.00 -4.58 -13.57
N THR A 862 -8.30 -5.12 -14.74
CA THR A 862 -8.26 -6.58 -14.97
C THR A 862 -6.84 -7.09 -15.12
N THR A 863 -5.94 -6.27 -15.62
CA THR A 863 -4.55 -6.63 -15.92
C THR A 863 -3.59 -5.67 -15.25
N ASN A 864 -2.62 -6.21 -14.50
CA ASN A 864 -1.48 -5.46 -13.99
C ASN A 864 -0.20 -6.08 -14.53
N PHE A 865 0.77 -5.25 -14.91
CA PHE A 865 2.04 -5.69 -15.45
C PHE A 865 3.17 -4.75 -15.03
N ALA A 866 4.39 -5.31 -14.94
CA ALA A 866 5.58 -4.52 -14.62
C ALA A 866 6.81 -5.08 -15.31
N LEU A 867 7.78 -4.20 -15.56
CA LEU A 867 9.10 -4.50 -16.07
C LEU A 867 10.14 -3.81 -15.20
N ASN A 868 11.02 -4.61 -14.60
CA ASN A 868 12.10 -4.15 -13.74
C ASN A 868 13.44 -4.51 -14.35
N PHE A 869 14.30 -3.53 -14.57
CA PHE A 869 15.67 -3.69 -15.06
C PHE A 869 16.65 -3.23 -13.99
N LYS A 870 17.69 -4.01 -13.71
CA LYS A 870 18.80 -3.64 -12.82
C LYS A 870 20.12 -3.99 -13.48
N ALA A 871 21.11 -3.13 -13.27
CA ALA A 871 22.48 -3.35 -13.73
C ALA A 871 23.49 -2.82 -12.72
N GLU A 872 24.61 -3.51 -12.58
CA GLU A 872 25.74 -3.12 -11.74
C GLU A 872 27.05 -3.25 -12.51
N TRP A 873 27.86 -2.21 -12.45
CA TRP A 873 29.15 -2.18 -13.12
C TRP A 873 30.17 -1.33 -12.35
N ARG A 874 31.23 -1.94 -11.82
CA ARG A 874 32.36 -1.27 -11.14
C ARG A 874 31.95 -0.24 -10.08
N GLY A 875 30.98 -0.57 -9.25
CA GLY A 875 30.45 0.29 -8.20
C GLY A 875 29.35 1.25 -8.63
N ILE A 876 29.05 1.35 -9.94
CA ILE A 876 27.85 2.02 -10.43
C ILE A 876 26.71 1.02 -10.42
N ASP A 877 25.56 1.40 -9.87
CA ASP A 877 24.31 0.65 -9.92
C ASP A 877 23.22 1.47 -10.60
N PHE A 878 22.46 0.81 -11.45
CA PHE A 878 21.33 1.39 -12.17
C PHE A 878 20.10 0.50 -11.97
N ALA A 879 18.95 1.12 -11.71
CA ALA A 879 17.67 0.42 -11.66
C ALA A 879 16.58 1.25 -12.36
N MET A 880 15.66 0.54 -13.00
CA MET A 880 14.51 1.14 -13.69
C MET A 880 13.30 0.22 -13.53
N LEU A 881 12.19 0.77 -13.04
CA LEU A 881 10.93 0.07 -12.83
C LEU A 881 9.81 0.74 -13.63
N TRP A 882 9.21 -0.02 -14.53
CA TRP A 882 7.98 0.33 -15.20
C TRP A 882 6.81 -0.47 -14.63
N GLN A 883 5.68 0.19 -14.48
CA GLN A 883 4.42 -0.41 -14.03
C GLN A 883 3.29 0.06 -14.94
N GLY A 884 2.36 -0.84 -15.20
CA GLY A 884 1.15 -0.50 -15.95
C GLY A 884 -0.06 -1.29 -15.49
N SER A 885 -1.22 -0.79 -15.84
CA SER A 885 -2.48 -1.50 -15.70
C SER A 885 -3.39 -1.26 -16.91
N ALA A 886 -4.28 -2.21 -17.17
CA ALA A 886 -5.22 -2.14 -18.27
C ALA A 886 -6.56 -2.81 -17.91
N GLY A 887 -7.59 -2.49 -18.71
CA GLY A 887 -8.93 -3.07 -18.55
C GLY A 887 -9.79 -2.37 -17.51
N ARG A 888 -9.47 -1.12 -17.17
CA ARG A 888 -10.30 -0.25 -16.37
C ARG A 888 -10.86 0.88 -17.24
N ARG A 889 -12.15 1.19 -17.06
CA ARG A 889 -12.80 2.39 -17.60
C ARG A 889 -13.56 3.10 -16.51
N ASP A 890 -13.62 4.42 -16.58
CA ASP A 890 -14.40 5.26 -15.68
C ASP A 890 -14.91 6.50 -16.40
N PHE A 891 -15.92 7.14 -15.82
CA PHE A 891 -16.54 8.33 -16.41
C PHE A 891 -15.76 9.58 -16.02
N TRP A 892 -15.19 10.24 -17.02
CA TRP A 892 -14.50 11.50 -16.82
C TRP A 892 -15.52 12.65 -16.89
N ILE A 893 -16.21 12.83 -15.77
CA ILE A 893 -17.20 13.86 -15.57
C ILE A 893 -16.84 14.56 -14.26
N ASN A 894 -16.32 15.77 -14.35
CA ASN A 894 -15.99 16.58 -13.19
C ASN A 894 -16.11 18.07 -13.53
N LYS A 895 -15.95 18.95 -12.56
CA LYS A 895 -16.09 20.38 -12.75
C LYS A 895 -15.02 21.05 -13.62
N TYR A 896 -13.95 20.37 -13.98
CA TYR A 896 -12.87 20.91 -14.84
C TYR A 896 -13.06 20.59 -16.32
N ASN A 897 -13.99 19.70 -16.65
CA ASN A 897 -14.35 19.37 -18.02
C ASN A 897 -15.87 19.52 -18.26
N THR A 898 -16.61 20.06 -17.31
CA THR A 898 -18.05 20.32 -17.52
C THR A 898 -18.22 21.49 -18.47
N THR A 899 -18.97 21.29 -19.52
CA THR A 899 -19.35 22.34 -20.49
C THR A 899 -20.53 23.17 -20.00
N ILE A 900 -21.24 22.69 -19.00
CA ILE A 900 -22.20 23.48 -18.25
C ILE A 900 -21.39 24.30 -17.24
N LEU A 901 -21.04 25.52 -17.63
CA LEU A 901 -20.40 26.45 -16.72
C LEU A 901 -21.51 27.15 -15.91
N PRO A 902 -21.86 26.64 -14.72
CA PRO A 902 -22.78 27.35 -13.87
C PRO A 902 -22.12 28.65 -13.50
N VAL A 903 -22.88 29.71 -13.67
CA VAL A 903 -22.46 31.10 -13.55
C VAL A 903 -21.70 31.29 -12.24
N GLN A 904 -20.43 31.74 -12.36
CA GLN A 904 -19.70 32.44 -11.32
C GLN A 904 -19.20 31.64 -10.10
N THR A 905 -19.29 30.30 -10.09
CA THR A 905 -18.76 29.45 -9.01
C THR A 905 -17.70 28.49 -9.46
N TYR A 906 -17.33 28.48 -10.76
CA TYR A 906 -16.32 27.58 -11.32
C TYR A 906 -15.29 28.36 -12.12
N THR A 907 -14.05 28.02 -11.99
CA THR A 907 -13.00 28.50 -12.89
C THR A 907 -12.92 27.56 -14.08
N PRO A 908 -13.17 28.05 -15.33
CA PRO A 908 -12.91 27.26 -16.53
C PRO A 908 -11.43 26.88 -16.64
N THR A 909 -11.15 25.83 -17.37
CA THR A 909 -9.77 25.48 -17.76
C THR A 909 -9.45 26.06 -19.13
N GLU A 910 -8.18 26.13 -19.50
CA GLU A 910 -7.72 26.51 -20.84
C GLU A 910 -8.36 25.66 -21.95
N ASP A 911 -8.65 24.40 -21.67
CA ASP A 911 -9.33 23.47 -22.57
C ASP A 911 -10.73 23.98 -23.02
N HIS A 912 -11.43 24.78 -22.19
CA HIS A 912 -12.73 25.35 -22.54
C HIS A 912 -12.68 26.36 -23.69
N LEU A 913 -11.50 26.86 -24.03
CA LEU A 913 -11.31 27.77 -25.16
C LEU A 913 -11.30 27.06 -26.52
N SER A 914 -10.87 25.82 -26.55
CA SER A 914 -10.59 25.12 -27.81
C SER A 914 -11.33 23.80 -28.01
N LYS A 915 -11.70 23.09 -26.95
CA LYS A 915 -12.30 21.76 -27.03
C LYS A 915 -13.82 21.73 -27.20
N PRO A 916 -14.62 22.67 -26.69
CA PRO A 916 -16.07 22.61 -26.86
C PRO A 916 -16.48 22.75 -28.34
N TRP A 917 -17.53 21.99 -28.68
CA TRP A 917 -18.17 22.13 -29.97
C TRP A 917 -18.80 23.53 -30.13
N SER A 918 -18.64 24.12 -31.31
CA SER A 918 -19.36 25.32 -31.75
C SER A 918 -19.59 25.26 -33.23
N TRP A 919 -20.39 26.19 -33.79
CA TRP A 919 -20.60 26.31 -35.26
C TRP A 919 -19.29 26.58 -35.99
N GLU A 920 -18.29 27.16 -35.31
CA GLU A 920 -16.98 27.49 -35.82
C GLU A 920 -15.97 26.35 -35.57
N ASN A 921 -16.23 25.50 -34.52
CA ASN A 921 -15.42 24.34 -34.14
C ASN A 921 -16.29 23.06 -34.09
N ARG A 922 -16.70 22.58 -35.27
CA ARG A 922 -17.58 21.40 -35.38
C ARG A 922 -16.90 20.08 -35.01
N ASP A 923 -15.58 20.05 -35.06
CA ASP A 923 -14.77 18.89 -34.64
C ASP A 923 -14.39 18.95 -33.14
N GLY A 924 -15.07 19.80 -32.35
CA GLY A 924 -14.86 19.93 -30.93
C GLY A 924 -14.91 18.57 -30.19
N GLU A 925 -13.96 18.36 -29.31
CA GLU A 925 -13.83 17.11 -28.53
C GLU A 925 -14.83 17.03 -27.37
N TRP A 926 -15.37 18.18 -26.94
CA TRP A 926 -16.34 18.31 -25.85
C TRP A 926 -17.68 18.83 -26.38
N GLU A 927 -18.73 18.58 -25.61
CA GLU A 927 -20.05 19.12 -25.90
C GLU A 927 -20.01 20.66 -25.96
N ARG A 928 -21.00 21.25 -26.58
CA ARG A 928 -21.14 22.71 -26.63
C ARG A 928 -21.21 23.32 -25.22
N LEU A 929 -20.69 24.49 -25.03
CA LEU A 929 -20.83 25.25 -23.79
C LEU A 929 -22.33 25.49 -23.47
N GLY A 930 -22.71 25.31 -22.21
CA GLY A 930 -24.09 25.42 -21.77
C GLY A 930 -25.01 24.31 -22.27
N GLY A 931 -24.45 23.15 -22.60
CA GLY A 931 -25.20 21.99 -23.08
C GLY A 931 -26.30 21.51 -22.13
N ASN A 932 -27.00 20.44 -22.51
CA ASN A 932 -28.07 19.88 -21.71
C ASN A 932 -27.48 19.27 -20.43
N ALA A 933 -28.11 19.50 -19.26
CA ALA A 933 -27.69 18.93 -17.99
C ALA A 933 -27.61 17.39 -17.99
N THR A 934 -28.37 16.75 -18.89
CA THR A 934 -28.31 15.30 -19.10
C THR A 934 -27.03 14.82 -19.78
N ASN A 935 -26.26 15.74 -20.42
CA ASN A 935 -24.94 15.41 -20.97
C ASN A 935 -23.95 15.04 -19.87
N ALA A 936 -24.03 15.66 -18.71
CA ALA A 936 -23.17 15.40 -17.55
C ALA A 936 -23.58 14.12 -16.77
N THR A 937 -24.13 13.12 -17.45
CA THR A 937 -24.50 11.82 -16.86
C THR A 937 -23.51 10.73 -17.27
N GLU A 938 -23.56 9.56 -16.60
CA GLU A 938 -22.78 8.39 -16.96
C GLU A 938 -23.23 7.84 -18.32
N ASN A 939 -22.51 8.21 -19.39
CA ASN A 939 -22.80 7.83 -20.76
C ASN A 939 -21.52 7.41 -21.50
N GLU A 940 -21.68 6.85 -22.70
CA GLU A 940 -20.58 6.32 -23.51
C GLU A 940 -19.57 7.41 -23.91
N PHE A 941 -20.05 8.63 -24.19
CA PHE A 941 -19.20 9.74 -24.60
C PHE A 941 -18.17 10.14 -23.55
N HIS A 942 -18.54 10.09 -22.27
CA HIS A 942 -17.65 10.40 -21.14
C HIS A 942 -16.81 9.21 -20.66
N LEU A 943 -17.06 8.02 -21.19
CA LEU A 943 -16.33 6.84 -20.77
C LEU A 943 -14.88 6.87 -21.28
N ARG A 944 -13.91 6.88 -20.41
CA ARG A 944 -12.48 6.92 -20.72
C ARG A 944 -11.77 5.66 -20.27
N LYS A 945 -10.81 5.21 -21.10
CA LYS A 945 -9.88 4.14 -20.71
C LYS A 945 -8.88 4.70 -19.70
N MET A 946 -8.69 3.97 -18.60
CA MET A 946 -7.75 4.30 -17.54
C MET A 946 -6.45 3.51 -17.66
N ASP A 947 -6.16 2.96 -18.85
CA ASP A 947 -4.95 2.19 -19.10
C ASP A 947 -3.72 3.11 -19.06
N TYR A 948 -2.64 2.63 -18.46
CA TYR A 948 -1.39 3.38 -18.40
C TYR A 948 -0.15 2.49 -18.35
N PHE A 949 0.99 3.07 -18.73
CA PHE A 949 2.32 2.53 -18.51
C PHE A 949 3.23 3.64 -17.97
N ARG A 950 3.72 3.46 -16.74
CA ARG A 950 4.42 4.50 -15.98
C ARG A 950 5.85 4.08 -15.66
N LEU A 951 6.83 4.97 -15.94
CA LEU A 951 8.16 4.88 -15.35
C LEU A 951 8.06 5.23 -13.86
N LYS A 952 7.82 4.17 -13.06
CA LYS A 952 7.52 4.30 -11.63
C LYS A 952 8.73 4.70 -10.83
N ASN A 953 9.94 4.19 -11.21
CA ASN A 953 11.19 4.56 -10.58
C ASN A 953 12.35 4.41 -11.54
N ILE A 954 13.28 5.35 -11.49
CA ILE A 954 14.62 5.24 -12.08
C ILE A 954 15.62 5.65 -11.00
N GLN A 955 16.76 4.96 -10.97
CA GLN A 955 17.79 5.18 -9.97
C GLN A 955 19.17 4.98 -10.56
N LEU A 956 20.08 5.83 -10.14
CA LEU A 956 21.52 5.74 -10.43
C LEU A 956 22.31 5.92 -9.14
N GLY A 957 23.11 4.93 -8.78
CA GLY A 957 23.93 4.96 -7.59
C GLY A 957 25.41 4.77 -7.90
N TYR A 958 26.27 5.25 -7.01
CA TYR A 958 27.69 5.00 -7.04
C TYR A 958 28.20 4.65 -5.64
N THR A 959 28.80 3.45 -5.53
CA THR A 959 29.47 2.99 -4.32
C THR A 959 30.94 3.30 -4.41
N VAL A 960 31.42 4.15 -3.51
CA VAL A 960 32.84 4.58 -3.49
C VAL A 960 33.73 3.40 -3.13
N PRO A 961 34.83 3.17 -3.87
CA PRO A 961 35.72 2.03 -3.63
C PRO A 961 36.25 2.01 -2.19
N ARG A 962 36.22 0.86 -1.57
CA ARG A 962 36.59 0.64 -0.16
C ARG A 962 38.02 1.13 0.15
N LYS A 963 38.95 1.08 -0.82
CA LYS A 963 40.31 1.63 -0.68
C LYS A 963 40.33 3.12 -0.31
N ILE A 964 39.32 3.88 -0.71
CA ILE A 964 39.17 5.31 -0.40
C ILE A 964 38.49 5.48 0.96
N THR A 965 37.38 4.80 1.16
CA THR A 965 36.51 5.01 2.32
C THR A 965 37.10 4.54 3.63
N THR A 966 37.90 3.47 3.62
CA THR A 966 38.59 2.95 4.83
C THR A 966 39.59 3.93 5.44
N LYS A 967 40.09 4.90 4.66
CA LYS A 967 40.93 6.00 5.20
C LYS A 967 40.19 6.89 6.19
N PHE A 968 38.86 6.86 6.14
CA PHE A 968 37.96 7.65 7.00
C PHE A 968 37.11 6.78 7.94
N TRP A 969 37.55 5.53 8.19
CA TRP A 969 36.80 4.51 9.01
C TRP A 969 35.41 4.14 8.44
N VAL A 970 35.15 4.49 7.20
CA VAL A 970 33.88 4.16 6.51
C VAL A 970 34.05 2.84 5.76
N GLN A 971 33.24 1.85 6.06
CA GLN A 971 33.26 0.55 5.39
C GLN A 971 32.55 0.62 4.03
N ASN A 972 31.43 1.36 3.95
CA ASN A 972 30.67 1.54 2.73
C ASN A 972 30.13 2.97 2.63
N LEU A 973 30.30 3.59 1.47
CA LEU A 973 29.72 4.90 1.14
C LEU A 973 29.08 4.81 -0.24
N ARG A 974 27.76 4.95 -0.30
CA ARG A 974 27.02 5.00 -1.55
C ARG A 974 26.26 6.30 -1.64
N VAL A 975 26.37 6.98 -2.80
CA VAL A 975 25.59 8.18 -3.15
C VAL A 975 24.68 7.80 -4.30
N TYR A 976 23.44 8.27 -4.29
CA TYR A 976 22.48 7.95 -5.34
C TYR A 976 21.54 9.10 -5.68
N PHE A 977 21.08 9.07 -6.91
CA PHE A 977 19.93 9.82 -7.42
C PHE A 977 18.79 8.85 -7.71
N SER A 978 17.56 9.24 -7.38
CA SER A 978 16.35 8.49 -7.71
C SER A 978 15.26 9.45 -8.17
N ALA A 979 14.45 9.02 -9.14
CA ALA A 979 13.24 9.74 -9.52
C ALA A 979 12.04 8.78 -9.54
N ASP A 980 10.94 9.18 -8.91
CA ASP A 980 9.70 8.43 -8.85
C ASP A 980 8.60 9.10 -9.68
N ASN A 981 7.75 8.28 -10.37
CA ASN A 981 6.64 8.73 -11.22
C ASN A 981 7.08 9.70 -12.33
N LEU A 982 8.24 9.45 -12.95
CA LEU A 982 8.88 10.40 -13.86
C LEU A 982 8.07 10.63 -15.15
N LEU A 983 7.49 9.56 -15.72
CA LEU A 983 6.75 9.59 -16.96
C LEU A 983 5.54 8.66 -16.89
N THR A 984 4.39 9.12 -17.34
CA THR A 984 3.18 8.31 -17.49
C THR A 984 2.70 8.36 -18.93
N LEU A 985 2.65 7.21 -19.58
CA LEU A 985 2.08 7.03 -20.92
C LEU A 985 0.63 6.57 -20.73
N THR A 986 -0.32 7.41 -21.09
CA THR A 986 -1.76 7.14 -20.98
C THR A 986 -2.53 7.99 -21.98
N ALA A 987 -3.67 7.49 -22.43
CA ALA A 987 -4.65 8.26 -23.18
C ALA A 987 -5.67 8.98 -22.27
N TYR A 988 -5.58 8.77 -20.96
CA TYR A 988 -6.50 9.39 -20.01
C TYR A 988 -6.20 10.88 -19.83
N GLU A 989 -7.22 11.70 -20.00
CA GLU A 989 -7.10 13.17 -20.00
C GLU A 989 -7.09 13.77 -18.59
N GLY A 990 -7.61 13.07 -17.57
CA GLY A 990 -7.67 13.55 -16.17
C GLY A 990 -6.30 13.60 -15.48
N LEU A 991 -6.31 13.89 -14.17
CA LEU A 991 -5.09 14.08 -13.38
C LEU A 991 -4.21 12.84 -13.28
N ASP A 992 -4.79 11.67 -13.06
CA ASP A 992 -4.05 10.43 -12.89
C ASP A 992 -4.94 9.21 -13.14
N PRO A 993 -4.52 8.23 -13.96
CA PRO A 993 -5.32 7.04 -14.23
C PRO A 993 -5.48 6.10 -13.04
N GLU A 994 -4.73 6.27 -11.96
CA GLU A 994 -4.92 5.53 -10.70
C GLU A 994 -6.04 6.11 -9.82
N LYS A 995 -6.51 7.33 -10.10
CA LYS A 995 -7.63 7.97 -9.40
C LYS A 995 -8.98 7.55 -9.97
N PRO A 996 -10.09 7.62 -9.17
CA PRO A 996 -11.42 7.64 -9.74
C PRO A 996 -11.61 8.87 -10.63
N ALA A 997 -12.17 8.71 -11.82
CA ALA A 997 -12.23 9.78 -12.81
C ALA A 997 -13.17 10.94 -12.41
N ASN A 998 -14.22 10.61 -11.65
CA ASN A 998 -15.20 11.58 -11.14
C ASN A 998 -14.84 12.10 -9.74
N SER A 999 -13.69 11.72 -9.17
CA SER A 999 -13.29 12.26 -7.88
C SER A 999 -13.00 13.75 -8.02
N GLY A 1000 -13.67 14.57 -7.22
CA GLY A 1000 -13.36 15.99 -7.09
C GLY A 1000 -12.01 16.26 -6.40
N ASP A 1001 -11.22 15.23 -6.17
CA ASP A 1001 -9.92 15.29 -5.50
C ASP A 1001 -8.86 15.88 -6.42
N LEU A 1002 -8.51 17.12 -6.17
CA LEU A 1002 -7.49 17.87 -6.90
C LEU A 1002 -6.07 17.61 -6.42
N TYR A 1003 -5.88 16.90 -5.31
CA TYR A 1003 -4.51 16.68 -4.85
C TYR A 1003 -3.79 15.72 -5.79
N PRO A 1004 -2.85 16.21 -6.61
CA PRO A 1004 -2.19 15.38 -7.61
C PRO A 1004 -1.29 14.32 -6.94
N THR A 1005 -1.01 13.25 -7.68
CA THR A 1005 0.10 12.37 -7.36
C THR A 1005 1.42 13.12 -7.54
N THR A 1006 2.46 12.71 -6.81
CA THR A 1006 3.75 13.40 -6.81
C THR A 1006 4.76 12.73 -7.74
N ARG A 1007 5.48 13.55 -8.51
CA ARG A 1007 6.77 13.25 -9.09
C ARG A 1007 7.84 13.65 -8.08
N THR A 1008 8.76 12.75 -7.75
CA THR A 1008 9.76 13.02 -6.70
C THR A 1008 11.16 12.79 -7.25
N TYR A 1009 12.03 13.78 -7.11
CA TYR A 1009 13.46 13.69 -7.43
C TYR A 1009 14.25 13.68 -6.14
N THR A 1010 15.10 12.69 -5.93
CA THR A 1010 15.77 12.46 -4.65
C THR A 1010 17.27 12.32 -4.82
N LEU A 1011 18.02 12.97 -3.94
CA LEU A 1011 19.44 12.71 -3.69
C LEU A 1011 19.58 12.05 -2.32
N GLY A 1012 20.42 11.03 -2.24
CA GLY A 1012 20.62 10.32 -0.97
C GLY A 1012 22.01 9.74 -0.81
N VAL A 1013 22.33 9.44 0.45
CA VAL A 1013 23.59 8.85 0.87
C VAL A 1013 23.37 7.74 1.88
N ASN A 1014 24.09 6.64 1.71
CA ASN A 1014 24.15 5.53 2.66
C ASN A 1014 25.61 5.34 3.11
N ILE A 1015 25.83 5.33 4.43
CA ILE A 1015 27.14 5.20 5.03
C ILE A 1015 27.09 4.05 6.05
N SER A 1016 28.12 3.20 6.05
CA SER A 1016 28.30 2.19 7.10
C SER A 1016 29.72 2.29 7.67
N PHE A 1017 29.83 2.21 8.98
CA PHE A 1017 31.07 2.35 9.75
C PHE A 1017 31.52 1.02 10.32
#